data_ee4dfbbd45b8a6a202c8039e6fad0d8d
#
_entry.id   ee4dfbbd45b8a6a202c8039e6fad0d8d
#
_cell.length_a   1.000
_cell.length_b   1.000
_cell.length_c   1.000
_cell.angle_alpha   90.00
_cell.angle_beta   90.00
_cell.angle_gamma   90.00
#
_symmetry.space_group_name_H-M   'P 1'
#
loop_
_entity.id
_entity.type
_entity.pdbx_description
1 polymer ?
#
loop_
_entity_poly.entity_id
_entity_poly.type
_entity_poly.pdbx_seq_one_letter_code
_entity_poly.pdbx_strand_id
1 'polypeptide(L)'
;MKRLFFLSVIGLLSAAIQDASGQDLKINDLEYFETQGVNLLVYSNLFTGGFNDEKTAGIELIHHGVRTAQGGAIRLSHTPEQWDLVPAIPARKVDHASNTIEATLRYADYDFDSRVVVTAKGKGVEISVYLDKPVPALLEGSAGFNLEFLPSQYWGKTYLMDGRINRFPRYAVGNSVTRPNSEKPKQYKGYKTSDDRGTGRFIDPLPLETGRNFLLATDEPERLVKITSPDADLMLFDGRMLAQNGWFVVRSLLPAGKTGKVLTWTVEPNAIKGWIREPNIGFSQVGYLPSQPKVAVIELDKKDKPLAKASLYKVGNDGQAARVFSGKITTWGDYYKYHYVKFDFSPVSTPGVYYIQYGEVKTNNFIIENNVYDKITDATSDIWIPIHMNHMAVNEAYRMWHGEPFKEGYLQAPPSTDHFDLHHQGPTTDTKYKPLELIPGLNIGGFFDAGDFDIETGSNISVVQNFVQTWEYFKPLRDQTFVDQQQRYVDLHRPDGVPDVLQFIEHGTLNLVAQAEIIGHMTQTLSNAVLDNYHHLGDAASITDGLPYNPELGPYEIAPDGRSSGVKDDMWAFTSRNPGLDLRAATMFAAASRALKGYNDDLASRALEQSKRLQKEASELMANQPQNPFFRGGRSADVATHLQLFISTGEQHYIEKFQELLWPALDRNVSFTLLTALDAIPHMDASYKEKLRPYVVKYKAYIEEFEKDNPYGVPIGLGNWAGGGALLNFGTTVCFASKYFPDIIDVSHAYKTTNFLFGCHPYHNYSLVATVGAARPKALFYGNNRADFSFIPGNVAPGILFRQPDHFENYDDWPFLWGQNEGTIGGNTSYLIFGSVFKNLVK
;
A
#
# COMPACT_ATOMS: atom_id res chain seq x y z
N MET A 1 0.02 -48.79 63.26
CA MET A 1 1.19 -48.15 63.77
C MET A 1 2.26 -48.13 62.69
N LYS A 2 2.48 -47.00 62.12
CA LYS A 2 3.75 -46.49 61.56
C LYS A 2 3.44 -45.12 60.87
N ARG A 3 3.86 -44.08 61.54
CA ARG A 3 3.86 -42.69 61.08
C ARG A 3 5.00 -42.54 60.09
N LEU A 4 4.71 -42.12 58.85
CA LEU A 4 5.69 -41.59 57.92
C LEU A 4 5.76 -40.07 58.04
N PHE A 5 6.98 -39.59 58.33
CA PHE A 5 7.37 -38.18 58.29
C PHE A 5 7.46 -37.75 56.84
N PHE A 6 6.71 -36.74 56.42
CA PHE A 6 6.97 -35.99 55.22
C PHE A 6 7.90 -34.81 55.58
N LEU A 7 9.13 -34.84 55.12
CA LEU A 7 10.03 -33.71 55.13
C LEU A 7 9.67 -32.87 53.89
N SER A 8 9.15 -31.66 54.13
CA SER A 8 8.96 -30.64 53.10
C SER A 8 10.33 -30.01 52.81
N VAL A 9 10.91 -30.32 51.68
CA VAL A 9 12.04 -29.57 51.11
C VAL A 9 11.42 -28.37 50.38
N ILE A 10 11.43 -27.21 51.02
CA ILE A 10 11.20 -25.92 50.37
C ILE A 10 12.50 -25.60 49.62
N GLY A 11 12.53 -25.98 48.35
CA GLY A 11 13.54 -25.48 47.42
C GLY A 11 13.23 -24.01 47.12
N LEU A 12 13.99 -23.09 47.67
CA LEU A 12 14.09 -21.73 47.20
C LEU A 12 14.63 -21.76 45.76
N LEU A 13 13.75 -21.69 44.77
CA LEU A 13 14.11 -21.22 43.46
C LEU A 13 14.32 -19.70 43.57
N SER A 14 15.51 -19.29 43.96
CA SER A 14 16.02 -17.97 43.62
C SER A 14 16.20 -17.97 42.09
N ALA A 15 15.19 -17.50 41.35
CA ALA A 15 15.39 -17.06 40.00
C ALA A 15 16.45 -15.97 40.06
N ALA A 16 17.68 -16.32 39.71
CA ALA A 16 18.70 -15.33 39.42
C ALA A 16 18.14 -14.52 38.25
N ILE A 17 17.60 -13.35 38.55
CA ILE A 17 17.49 -12.28 37.57
C ILE A 17 18.96 -12.00 37.19
N GLN A 18 19.43 -12.64 36.14
CA GLN A 18 20.69 -12.25 35.53
C GLN A 18 20.51 -10.77 35.15
N ASP A 19 21.29 -9.93 35.81
CA ASP A 19 21.50 -8.55 35.41
C ASP A 19 21.94 -8.57 33.94
N ALA A 20 20.97 -8.50 33.07
CA ALA A 20 21.19 -8.27 31.63
C ALA A 20 21.59 -6.79 31.50
N SER A 21 22.83 -6.47 31.75
CA SER A 21 23.41 -5.18 31.41
C SER A 21 23.45 -5.08 29.91
N GLY A 22 22.31 -4.69 29.31
CA GLY A 22 22.25 -4.26 27.92
C GLY A 22 23.25 -3.12 27.74
N GLN A 23 23.85 -3.04 26.56
CA GLN A 23 24.71 -1.92 26.23
C GLN A 23 23.86 -0.65 26.22
N ASP A 24 24.45 0.49 26.64
CA ASP A 24 23.79 1.78 26.57
C ASP A 24 23.44 2.17 25.13
N LEU A 25 22.30 2.81 24.96
CA LEU A 25 21.89 3.39 23.66
C LEU A 25 22.87 4.50 23.25
N LYS A 26 23.26 4.49 21.99
CA LYS A 26 24.13 5.52 21.39
C LYS A 26 23.63 5.90 20.00
N ILE A 27 23.88 7.16 19.63
CA ILE A 27 23.65 7.61 18.25
C ILE A 27 24.71 6.96 17.35
N ASN A 28 24.26 6.26 16.32
CA ASN A 28 25.12 5.65 15.32
C ASN A 28 25.45 6.62 14.15
N ASP A 29 26.25 6.16 13.17
CA ASP A 29 26.65 6.95 12.01
C ASP A 29 25.48 7.33 11.08
N LEU A 30 24.34 6.65 11.19
CA LEU A 30 23.10 6.94 10.48
C LEU A 30 22.15 7.86 11.28
N GLU A 31 22.65 8.43 12.37
CA GLU A 31 21.98 9.43 13.20
C GLU A 31 20.65 8.95 13.84
N TYR A 32 20.60 7.70 14.30
CA TYR A 32 19.55 7.20 15.20
C TYR A 32 20.15 6.48 16.38
N PHE A 33 19.39 6.33 17.47
CA PHE A 33 19.85 5.60 18.67
C PHE A 33 19.83 4.10 18.40
N GLU A 34 20.93 3.44 18.72
CA GLU A 34 21.08 2.01 18.50
C GLU A 34 21.73 1.33 19.73
N THR A 35 21.22 0.16 20.07
CA THR A 35 21.89 -0.89 20.84
C THR A 35 21.45 -2.24 20.28
N GLN A 36 21.90 -3.34 20.90
CA GLN A 36 21.60 -4.66 20.36
C GLN A 36 20.11 -4.99 20.43
N GLY A 37 19.49 -5.17 19.27
CA GLY A 37 18.07 -5.45 19.12
C GLY A 37 17.14 -4.25 19.31
N VAL A 38 17.66 -3.06 19.61
CA VAL A 38 16.84 -1.85 19.79
C VAL A 38 17.37 -0.73 18.90
N ASN A 39 16.51 -0.18 18.06
CA ASN A 39 16.78 1.01 17.25
C ASN A 39 15.65 2.01 17.49
N LEU A 40 16.01 3.23 17.83
CA LEU A 40 15.04 4.30 18.04
C LEU A 40 15.35 5.43 17.06
N LEU A 41 14.53 5.54 16.05
CA LEU A 41 14.61 6.57 15.01
C LEU A 41 13.94 7.83 15.55
N VAL A 42 14.52 9.00 15.28
CA VAL A 42 14.00 10.28 15.74
C VAL A 42 13.92 11.23 14.56
N TYR A 43 12.73 11.39 14.01
CA TYR A 43 12.45 12.24 12.86
C TYR A 43 13.41 11.98 11.68
N SER A 44 13.76 10.73 11.45
CA SER A 44 14.61 10.30 10.33
C SER A 44 13.85 10.25 9.02
N ASN A 45 12.56 9.90 9.07
CA ASN A 45 11.69 9.93 7.91
C ASN A 45 11.06 11.31 7.77
N LEU A 46 11.02 11.83 6.56
CA LEU A 46 10.34 13.07 6.26
C LEU A 46 8.84 12.80 6.06
N PHE A 47 8.01 13.69 6.59
CA PHE A 47 6.60 13.69 6.25
C PHE A 47 6.43 14.09 4.78
N THR A 48 5.85 13.21 3.99
CA THR A 48 5.60 13.50 2.56
C THR A 48 4.19 14.00 2.30
N GLY A 49 3.44 14.29 3.36
CA GLY A 49 2.04 14.70 3.32
C GLY A 49 1.09 13.51 3.18
N GLY A 50 -0.19 13.71 3.42
CA GLY A 50 -1.21 12.68 3.40
C GLY A 50 -1.41 12.04 4.78
N PHE A 51 -1.40 10.74 4.84
CA PHE A 51 -1.80 9.97 6.01
C PHE A 51 -0.76 9.98 7.14
N ASN A 52 -1.24 9.97 8.37
CA ASN A 52 -0.38 10.00 9.55
C ASN A 52 0.16 8.64 9.99
N ASP A 53 -0.56 7.56 9.70
CA ASP A 53 -0.26 6.22 10.19
C ASP A 53 1.11 5.70 9.75
N GLU A 54 1.44 5.80 8.46
CA GLU A 54 2.73 5.37 7.94
C GLU A 54 3.68 6.51 7.60
N LYS A 55 3.14 7.67 7.31
CA LYS A 55 3.90 8.83 6.82
C LYS A 55 4.37 9.75 7.93
N THR A 56 3.80 9.60 9.12
CA THR A 56 4.26 10.30 10.31
C THR A 56 5.43 9.55 10.93
N ALA A 57 6.62 9.97 10.66
CA ALA A 57 7.79 9.40 11.27
C ALA A 57 7.79 9.63 12.78
N GLY A 58 8.05 10.84 13.19
CA GLY A 58 8.22 11.15 14.60
C GLY A 58 9.32 10.31 15.24
N ILE A 59 9.09 9.86 16.47
CA ILE A 59 9.92 8.85 17.12
C ILE A 59 9.34 7.47 16.78
N GLU A 60 10.21 6.58 16.28
CA GLU A 60 9.85 5.21 15.90
C GLU A 60 10.74 4.23 16.68
N LEU A 61 10.14 3.15 17.18
CA LEU A 61 10.84 2.08 17.87
C LEU A 61 10.86 0.82 17.00
N ILE A 62 12.06 0.40 16.59
CA ILE A 62 12.30 -0.91 15.99
C ILE A 62 12.91 -1.81 17.06
N HIS A 63 12.14 -2.81 17.49
CA HIS A 63 12.44 -3.64 18.64
C HIS A 63 12.62 -5.09 18.21
N HIS A 64 13.85 -5.60 18.30
CA HIS A 64 14.24 -6.93 17.80
C HIS A 64 13.81 -7.19 16.35
N GLY A 65 14.21 -6.24 15.46
CA GLY A 65 13.97 -6.35 14.03
C GLY A 65 12.56 -6.00 13.55
N VAL A 66 11.65 -5.63 14.46
CA VAL A 66 10.25 -5.27 14.12
C VAL A 66 9.93 -3.86 14.60
N ARG A 67 9.39 -3.00 13.75
CA ARG A 67 8.85 -1.71 14.20
C ARG A 67 7.61 -1.96 15.06
N THR A 68 7.67 -1.58 16.31
CA THR A 68 6.61 -1.83 17.30
C THR A 68 5.88 -0.58 17.73
N ALA A 69 6.50 0.60 17.54
CA ALA A 69 5.87 1.89 17.80
C ALA A 69 6.34 2.94 16.80
N GLN A 70 5.50 3.95 16.60
CA GLN A 70 5.74 5.10 15.73
C GLN A 70 5.03 6.34 16.24
N GLY A 71 5.03 7.42 15.45
CA GLY A 71 4.20 8.61 15.68
C GLY A 71 4.58 9.39 16.94
N GLY A 72 5.80 9.20 17.47
CA GLY A 72 6.29 9.92 18.62
C GLY A 72 6.44 11.41 18.33
N ALA A 73 5.33 12.16 18.47
CA ALA A 73 5.23 13.58 18.11
C ALA A 73 4.20 14.29 19.00
N ILE A 74 4.18 15.61 18.91
CA ILE A 74 3.05 16.39 19.42
C ILE A 74 1.89 16.23 18.44
N ARG A 75 0.72 15.85 18.94
CA ARG A 75 -0.53 15.73 18.17
C ARG A 75 -1.58 16.63 18.79
N LEU A 76 -2.49 17.13 17.97
CA LEU A 76 -3.40 18.22 18.36
C LEU A 76 -4.79 17.76 18.80
N SER A 77 -5.26 16.61 18.32
CA SER A 77 -6.58 16.05 18.63
C SER A 77 -6.63 15.44 20.04
N HIS A 78 -7.81 15.33 20.64
CA HIS A 78 -8.00 14.66 21.93
C HIS A 78 -7.56 13.21 21.87
N THR A 79 -8.03 12.48 20.86
CA THR A 79 -7.49 11.17 20.46
C THR A 79 -6.94 11.30 19.05
N PRO A 80 -5.64 11.04 18.82
CA PRO A 80 -5.03 11.17 17.50
C PRO A 80 -5.63 10.22 16.48
N GLU A 81 -5.75 10.70 15.26
CA GLU A 81 -6.17 9.90 14.11
C GLU A 81 -5.30 10.22 12.87
N GLN A 82 -5.35 9.37 11.84
CA GLN A 82 -4.46 9.48 10.68
C GLN A 82 -4.64 10.78 9.87
N TRP A 83 -5.83 11.39 9.93
CA TRP A 83 -6.15 12.61 9.19
C TRP A 83 -5.83 13.89 9.96
N ASP A 84 -5.26 13.77 11.15
CA ASP A 84 -4.78 14.92 11.90
C ASP A 84 -3.70 15.68 11.11
N LEU A 85 -3.61 16.98 11.36
CA LEU A 85 -2.51 17.78 10.81
C LEU A 85 -1.16 17.19 11.18
N VAL A 86 -0.28 17.13 10.19
CA VAL A 86 1.12 16.72 10.35
C VAL A 86 1.96 17.97 10.54
N PRO A 87 2.84 18.04 11.57
CA PRO A 87 3.71 19.18 11.76
C PRO A 87 4.78 19.23 10.67
N ALA A 88 5.14 20.43 10.23
CA ALA A 88 6.39 20.62 9.53
C ALA A 88 7.57 20.43 10.50
N ILE A 89 8.72 19.96 9.98
CA ILE A 89 9.97 19.76 10.72
C ILE A 89 11.02 20.74 10.19
N PRO A 90 10.98 22.03 10.58
CA PRO A 90 11.90 23.02 10.05
C PRO A 90 13.35 22.82 10.46
N ALA A 91 13.60 22.08 11.55
CA ALA A 91 14.95 21.80 12.00
C ALA A 91 15.03 20.44 12.71
N ARG A 92 16.10 19.70 12.40
CA ARG A 92 16.56 18.50 13.14
C ARG A 92 18.05 18.67 13.41
N LYS A 93 18.46 18.43 14.65
CA LYS A 93 19.85 18.55 15.09
C LYS A 93 20.28 17.27 15.78
N VAL A 94 21.50 16.84 15.51
CA VAL A 94 22.11 15.66 16.12
C VAL A 94 23.41 16.10 16.81
N ASP A 95 23.53 15.73 18.07
CA ASP A 95 24.72 15.97 18.87
C ASP A 95 25.25 14.64 19.41
N HIS A 96 26.25 14.09 18.77
CA HIS A 96 26.91 12.85 19.19
C HIS A 96 27.64 12.99 20.54
N ALA A 97 28.10 14.20 20.88
CA ALA A 97 28.84 14.41 22.14
C ALA A 97 27.94 14.31 23.36
N SER A 98 26.75 14.87 23.30
CA SER A 98 25.72 14.75 24.34
C SER A 98 24.77 13.58 24.13
N ASN A 99 24.94 12.83 23.05
CA ASN A 99 24.06 11.73 22.64
C ASN A 99 22.58 12.15 22.58
N THR A 100 22.32 13.26 21.87
CA THR A 100 21.01 13.93 21.82
C THR A 100 20.58 14.21 20.39
N ILE A 101 19.29 13.98 20.09
CA ILE A 101 18.64 14.40 18.85
C ILE A 101 17.50 15.36 19.20
N GLU A 102 17.46 16.51 18.56
CA GLU A 102 16.43 17.54 18.73
C GLU A 102 15.70 17.76 17.41
N ALA A 103 14.37 17.85 17.45
CA ALA A 103 13.53 18.24 16.32
C ALA A 103 12.59 19.39 16.72
N THR A 104 12.46 20.36 15.82
CA THR A 104 11.45 21.43 15.94
C THR A 104 10.23 21.03 15.10
N LEU A 105 9.05 21.10 15.72
CA LEU A 105 7.77 20.80 15.09
C LEU A 105 6.98 22.10 14.97
N ARG A 106 6.43 22.36 13.76
CA ARG A 106 5.64 23.58 13.51
C ARG A 106 4.28 23.24 12.94
N TYR A 107 3.24 23.70 13.61
CA TYR A 107 1.86 23.74 13.12
C TYR A 107 1.52 25.15 12.68
N ALA A 108 1.70 25.46 11.41
CA ALA A 108 1.55 26.80 10.84
C ALA A 108 0.13 27.37 11.04
N ASP A 109 -0.90 26.53 10.94
CA ASP A 109 -2.31 26.90 11.10
C ASP A 109 -2.66 27.45 12.48
N TYR A 110 -1.83 27.16 13.48
CA TYR A 110 -2.01 27.56 14.88
C TYR A 110 -0.91 28.48 15.41
N ASP A 111 0.07 28.87 14.56
CA ASP A 111 1.32 29.53 14.99
C ASP A 111 1.94 28.84 16.21
N PHE A 112 1.91 27.50 16.18
CA PHE A 112 2.33 26.67 17.31
C PHE A 112 3.62 25.91 16.97
N ASP A 113 4.68 26.23 17.69
CA ASP A 113 5.97 25.59 17.62
C ASP A 113 6.27 24.83 18.90
N SER A 114 6.91 23.67 18.75
CA SER A 114 7.39 22.88 19.88
C SER A 114 8.73 22.24 19.52
N ARG A 115 9.55 21.91 20.53
CA ARG A 115 10.78 21.16 20.34
C ARG A 115 10.69 19.85 21.10
N VAL A 116 11.01 18.76 20.42
CA VAL A 116 11.14 17.43 21.00
C VAL A 116 12.63 17.11 21.08
N VAL A 117 13.14 16.89 22.27
CA VAL A 117 14.54 16.59 22.54
C VAL A 117 14.63 15.17 23.10
N VAL A 118 15.38 14.31 22.43
CA VAL A 118 15.58 12.92 22.80
C VAL A 118 17.04 12.72 23.17
N THR A 119 17.30 12.33 24.41
CA THR A 119 18.66 12.11 24.92
C THR A 119 18.80 10.68 25.43
N ALA A 120 19.83 9.97 25.01
CA ALA A 120 20.11 8.63 25.54
C ALA A 120 20.41 8.68 27.03
N LYS A 121 19.83 7.73 27.79
CA LYS A 121 19.95 7.65 29.23
C LYS A 121 20.06 6.18 29.63
N GLY A 122 21.30 5.68 29.68
CA GLY A 122 21.54 4.27 29.93
C GLY A 122 20.90 3.36 28.88
N LYS A 123 20.01 2.49 29.30
CA LYS A 123 19.32 1.52 28.42
C LYS A 123 18.15 2.09 27.61
N GLY A 124 17.75 3.33 27.89
CA GLY A 124 16.61 3.99 27.26
C GLY A 124 16.93 5.40 26.81
N VAL A 125 15.88 6.18 26.60
CA VAL A 125 15.95 7.58 26.25
C VAL A 125 15.07 8.42 27.17
N GLU A 126 15.51 9.63 27.42
CA GLU A 126 14.66 10.70 27.95
C GLU A 126 14.14 11.53 26.78
N ILE A 127 12.82 11.65 26.68
CA ILE A 127 12.13 12.48 25.70
C ILE A 127 11.59 13.70 26.45
N SER A 128 11.99 14.88 26.02
CA SER A 128 11.61 16.14 26.63
C SER A 128 10.91 17.05 25.63
N VAL A 129 9.80 17.65 26.00
CA VAL A 129 9.09 18.63 25.18
C VAL A 129 9.34 20.02 25.72
N TYR A 130 9.70 20.93 24.84
CA TYR A 130 9.91 22.36 25.13
C TYR A 130 8.97 23.24 24.33
N LEU A 131 8.42 24.26 24.97
CA LEU A 131 7.56 25.27 24.38
C LEU A 131 8.15 26.66 24.60
N ASP A 132 8.32 27.43 23.54
CA ASP A 132 8.74 28.83 23.66
C ASP A 132 7.56 29.78 23.91
N LYS A 133 6.35 29.37 23.48
CA LYS A 133 5.06 30.00 23.77
C LYS A 133 4.12 28.97 24.42
N PRO A 134 3.17 29.37 25.26
CA PRO A 134 2.15 28.43 25.77
C PRO A 134 1.36 27.76 24.64
N VAL A 135 0.77 26.61 24.93
CA VAL A 135 -0.20 25.96 24.04
C VAL A 135 -1.30 26.96 23.68
N PRO A 136 -1.65 27.12 22.40
CA PRO A 136 -2.79 27.96 22.01
C PRO A 136 -4.08 27.57 22.72
N ALA A 137 -4.87 28.55 23.15
CA ALA A 137 -6.09 28.31 23.94
C ALA A 137 -7.06 27.30 23.29
N LEU A 138 -7.13 27.29 21.95
CA LEU A 138 -7.97 26.33 21.21
C LEU A 138 -7.48 24.89 21.31
N LEU A 139 -6.22 24.68 21.63
CA LEU A 139 -5.57 23.36 21.73
C LEU A 139 -5.33 22.92 23.18
N GLU A 140 -5.70 23.76 24.15
CA GLU A 140 -5.60 23.39 25.57
C GLU A 140 -6.49 22.19 25.89
N GLY A 141 -5.93 21.18 26.58
CA GLY A 141 -6.63 19.93 26.90
C GLY A 141 -6.75 18.95 25.72
N SER A 142 -6.25 19.31 24.51
CA SER A 142 -6.21 18.40 23.36
C SER A 142 -4.79 18.15 22.86
N ALA A 143 -3.92 19.16 22.78
CA ALA A 143 -2.54 18.95 22.36
C ALA A 143 -1.75 18.10 23.36
N GLY A 144 -1.04 17.09 22.86
CA GLY A 144 -0.23 16.18 23.68
C GLY A 144 0.90 15.51 22.92
N PHE A 145 1.88 15.00 23.64
CA PHE A 145 2.91 14.12 23.10
C PHE A 145 2.40 12.67 23.10
N ASN A 146 2.58 11.97 21.98
CA ASN A 146 2.15 10.60 21.80
C ASN A 146 3.31 9.66 21.48
N LEU A 147 3.06 8.37 21.70
CA LEU A 147 3.75 7.26 21.04
C LEU A 147 2.69 6.19 20.72
N GLU A 148 2.66 5.74 19.48
CA GLU A 148 1.63 4.89 18.94
C GLU A 148 2.17 3.47 18.75
N PHE A 149 1.58 2.49 19.43
CA PHE A 149 2.03 1.09 19.45
C PHE A 149 1.19 0.24 18.49
N LEU A 150 1.86 -0.59 17.70
CA LEU A 150 1.23 -1.46 16.70
C LEU A 150 0.40 -2.56 17.38
N PRO A 151 -0.94 -2.59 17.24
CA PRO A 151 -1.77 -3.54 17.98
C PRO A 151 -1.43 -4.99 17.70
N SER A 152 -1.07 -5.37 16.47
CA SER A 152 -0.67 -6.74 16.13
C SER A 152 0.54 -7.24 16.95
N GLN A 153 1.36 -6.35 17.47
CA GLN A 153 2.49 -6.67 18.33
C GLN A 153 2.13 -6.71 19.80
N TYR A 154 0.98 -6.16 20.23
CA TYR A 154 0.64 -5.98 21.64
C TYR A 154 -0.67 -6.62 22.09
N TRP A 155 -1.68 -6.82 21.22
CA TRP A 155 -2.95 -7.38 21.67
C TRP A 155 -2.79 -8.73 22.37
N GLY A 156 -3.61 -8.92 23.43
CA GLY A 156 -3.55 -10.10 24.29
C GLY A 156 -2.38 -10.12 25.26
N LYS A 157 -1.36 -9.29 25.08
CA LYS A 157 -0.22 -9.19 26.00
C LYS A 157 -0.61 -8.42 27.26
N THR A 158 0.05 -8.75 28.36
CA THR A 158 -0.19 -8.10 29.65
C THR A 158 0.53 -6.75 29.74
N TYR A 159 -0.05 -5.82 30.49
CA TYR A 159 0.61 -4.59 30.88
C TYR A 159 0.34 -4.24 32.35
N LEU A 160 1.20 -3.35 32.89
CA LEU A 160 1.04 -2.77 34.22
C LEU A 160 1.00 -1.24 34.10
N MET A 161 -0.04 -0.62 34.65
CA MET A 161 -0.12 0.83 34.82
C MET A 161 -0.16 1.16 36.31
N ASP A 162 0.93 1.73 36.86
CA ASP A 162 1.13 1.95 38.30
C ASP A 162 0.86 0.69 39.17
N GLY A 163 1.26 -0.48 38.64
CA GLY A 163 1.04 -1.76 39.29
C GLY A 163 -0.33 -2.40 39.09
N ARG A 164 -1.29 -1.70 38.45
CA ARG A 164 -2.56 -2.29 38.03
C ARG A 164 -2.35 -3.15 36.81
N ILE A 165 -2.86 -4.39 36.86
CA ILE A 165 -2.67 -5.42 35.83
C ILE A 165 -3.84 -5.37 34.85
N ASN A 166 -3.53 -5.38 33.55
CA ASN A 166 -4.54 -5.51 32.49
C ASN A 166 -3.92 -6.16 31.23
N ARG A 167 -4.73 -6.29 30.16
CA ARG A 167 -4.29 -6.81 28.86
C ARG A 167 -4.70 -5.85 27.74
N PHE A 168 -3.87 -5.77 26.71
CA PHE A 168 -4.26 -5.08 25.48
C PHE A 168 -5.43 -5.82 24.82
N PRO A 169 -6.55 -5.16 24.56
CA PRO A 169 -7.74 -5.81 23.99
C PRO A 169 -7.51 -6.24 22.53
N ARG A 170 -8.02 -7.43 22.17
CA ARG A 170 -8.01 -7.92 20.78
C ARG A 170 -8.86 -7.01 19.87
N TYR A 171 -10.06 -6.66 20.32
CA TYR A 171 -10.98 -5.77 19.63
C TYR A 171 -11.05 -4.42 20.33
N ALA A 172 -11.38 -3.38 19.59
CA ALA A 172 -11.59 -2.05 20.14
C ALA A 172 -12.76 -2.09 21.13
N VAL A 173 -12.44 -1.81 22.40
CA VAL A 173 -13.41 -1.75 23.50
C VAL A 173 -13.04 -0.59 24.41
N GLY A 174 -14.02 0.01 25.05
CA GLY A 174 -13.79 1.10 25.98
C GLY A 174 -14.99 2.04 26.02
N ASN A 175 -14.83 3.13 26.75
CA ASN A 175 -15.83 4.17 26.84
C ASN A 175 -15.48 5.31 25.87
N SER A 176 -16.51 5.99 25.38
CA SER A 176 -16.36 7.19 24.55
C SER A 176 -17.33 8.27 25.02
N VAL A 177 -17.05 9.51 24.62
CA VAL A 177 -17.94 10.66 24.78
C VAL A 177 -18.17 11.29 23.43
N THR A 178 -19.22 12.09 23.31
CA THR A 178 -19.44 12.94 22.14
C THR A 178 -19.06 14.38 22.48
N ARG A 179 -18.30 15.03 21.58
CA ARG A 179 -17.90 16.44 21.69
C ARG A 179 -18.47 17.27 20.56
N PRO A 180 -18.66 18.57 20.73
CA PRO A 180 -19.02 19.49 19.65
C PRO A 180 -17.93 19.52 18.58
N ASN A 181 -18.28 19.53 17.29
CA ASN A 181 -17.31 19.65 16.18
C ASN A 181 -16.47 20.94 16.28
N SER A 182 -16.95 21.98 16.95
CA SER A 182 -16.18 23.20 17.22
C SER A 182 -14.94 22.98 18.11
N GLU A 183 -14.87 21.86 18.81
CA GLU A 183 -13.70 21.47 19.63
C GLU A 183 -12.68 20.63 18.85
N LYS A 184 -13.03 20.17 17.65
CA LYS A 184 -12.13 19.36 16.82
C LYS A 184 -11.07 20.28 16.17
N PRO A 185 -9.77 19.99 16.31
CA PRO A 185 -8.74 20.70 15.57
C PRO A 185 -8.91 20.53 14.07
N LYS A 186 -8.34 21.44 13.28
CA LYS A 186 -8.26 21.27 11.83
C LYS A 186 -7.59 19.95 11.50
N GLN A 187 -8.11 19.29 10.48
CA GLN A 187 -7.51 18.08 9.90
C GLN A 187 -6.71 18.40 8.64
N TYR A 188 -6.11 17.37 8.06
CA TYR A 188 -5.17 17.51 6.96
C TYR A 188 -5.78 18.26 5.74
N LYS A 189 -4.97 19.10 5.10
CA LYS A 189 -5.23 19.82 3.83
C LYS A 189 -6.69 20.19 3.56
N GLY A 190 -7.07 21.40 3.93
CA GLY A 190 -8.34 21.97 3.51
C GLY A 190 -9.59 21.26 3.97
N TYR A 191 -9.46 20.09 4.58
CA TYR A 191 -10.58 19.35 5.13
C TYR A 191 -11.34 20.23 6.11
N LYS A 192 -12.59 20.47 5.79
CA LYS A 192 -13.53 21.10 6.70
C LYS A 192 -14.26 19.96 7.39
N THR A 193 -14.14 19.87 8.71
CA THR A 193 -14.99 18.98 9.49
C THR A 193 -16.44 19.19 9.02
N SER A 194 -17.04 18.13 8.47
CA SER A 194 -18.48 18.10 8.33
C SER A 194 -19.09 18.08 9.73
N ASP A 195 -20.36 18.35 9.85
CA ASP A 195 -21.01 18.29 11.13
C ASP A 195 -21.53 16.87 11.45
N ASP A 196 -20.72 15.85 11.15
CA ASP A 196 -21.01 14.45 11.45
C ASP A 196 -22.47 14.08 11.12
N ARG A 197 -22.80 14.01 9.83
CA ARG A 197 -24.16 13.77 9.31
C ARG A 197 -25.22 14.73 9.87
N GLY A 198 -24.83 15.95 10.22
CA GLY A 198 -25.70 16.99 10.74
C GLY A 198 -25.93 16.97 12.25
N THR A 199 -25.20 16.11 13.01
CA THR A 199 -25.32 16.10 14.47
C THR A 199 -24.53 17.22 15.15
N GLY A 200 -23.56 17.82 14.48
CA GLY A 200 -22.64 18.82 15.02
C GLY A 200 -21.71 18.30 16.11
N ARG A 201 -21.49 16.99 16.18
CA ARG A 201 -20.69 16.30 17.21
C ARG A 201 -19.81 15.22 16.63
N PHE A 202 -18.68 14.93 17.30
CA PHE A 202 -17.81 13.80 16.99
C PHE A 202 -17.64 12.86 18.19
N ILE A 203 -17.26 11.63 17.94
CA ILE A 203 -16.96 10.64 18.98
C ILE A 203 -15.51 10.80 19.40
N ASP A 204 -15.26 10.79 20.72
CA ASP A 204 -13.91 10.87 21.30
C ASP A 204 -13.73 9.73 22.32
N PRO A 205 -12.82 8.77 22.06
CA PRO A 205 -12.52 7.69 22.99
C PRO A 205 -11.95 8.22 24.30
N LEU A 206 -12.31 7.55 25.41
CA LEU A 206 -11.71 7.79 26.70
C LEU A 206 -10.53 6.84 26.96
N PRO A 207 -9.56 7.21 27.81
CA PRO A 207 -8.44 6.35 28.13
C PRO A 207 -8.90 4.99 28.69
N LEU A 208 -8.31 3.90 28.24
CA LEU A 208 -8.46 2.57 28.85
C LEU A 208 -7.85 2.56 30.24
N GLU A 209 -6.73 3.28 30.42
CA GLU A 209 -5.99 3.33 31.67
C GLU A 209 -5.20 4.64 31.78
N THR A 210 -4.93 5.10 32.99
CA THR A 210 -4.15 6.33 33.27
C THR A 210 -3.22 6.10 34.46
N GLY A 211 -1.99 6.56 34.36
CA GLY A 211 -0.97 6.44 35.41
C GLY A 211 0.33 7.13 35.03
N ARG A 212 1.41 6.86 35.78
CA ARG A 212 2.73 7.48 35.53
C ARG A 212 3.84 6.51 35.22
N ASN A 213 3.60 5.23 35.49
CA ASN A 213 4.54 4.15 35.21
C ASN A 213 3.81 3.08 34.40
N PHE A 214 4.21 2.92 33.17
CA PHE A 214 3.60 2.00 32.23
C PHE A 214 4.60 0.96 31.76
N LEU A 215 4.31 -0.32 31.99
CA LEU A 215 5.11 -1.45 31.54
C LEU A 215 4.29 -2.26 30.55
N LEU A 216 4.73 -2.33 29.30
CA LEU A 216 4.04 -2.99 28.19
C LEU A 216 4.66 -4.36 27.94
N ALA A 217 3.83 -5.36 27.58
CA ALA A 217 4.23 -6.71 27.17
C ALA A 217 5.13 -7.40 28.21
N THR A 218 4.63 -7.51 29.45
CA THR A 218 5.40 -8.10 30.57
C THR A 218 5.74 -9.56 30.37
N ASP A 219 5.05 -10.23 29.50
CA ASP A 219 5.17 -11.65 29.16
C ASP A 219 6.07 -11.93 27.94
N GLU A 220 6.61 -10.89 27.28
CA GLU A 220 7.45 -11.05 26.10
C GLU A 220 8.68 -10.13 26.10
N PRO A 221 9.87 -10.66 26.43
CA PRO A 221 11.09 -9.87 26.52
C PRO A 221 11.44 -9.07 25.27
N GLU A 222 11.09 -9.56 24.06
CA GLU A 222 11.34 -8.88 22.79
C GLU A 222 10.41 -7.69 22.54
N ARG A 223 9.35 -7.53 23.32
CA ARG A 223 8.34 -6.45 23.19
C ARG A 223 8.21 -5.62 24.46
N LEU A 224 8.92 -6.00 25.51
CA LEU A 224 8.86 -5.32 26.81
C LEU A 224 9.38 -3.89 26.71
N VAL A 225 8.54 -2.91 27.02
CA VAL A 225 8.90 -1.49 27.08
C VAL A 225 8.40 -0.90 28.41
N LYS A 226 9.23 -0.10 29.06
CA LYS A 226 8.83 0.70 30.22
C LYS A 226 8.79 2.18 29.85
N ILE A 227 7.67 2.85 30.19
CA ILE A 227 7.50 4.29 30.02
C ILE A 227 7.18 4.90 31.37
N THR A 228 7.88 5.98 31.72
CA THR A 228 7.60 6.73 32.94
C THR A 228 7.49 8.22 32.63
N SER A 229 6.59 8.91 33.33
CA SER A 229 6.41 10.36 33.20
C SER A 229 6.29 10.99 34.60
N PRO A 230 7.27 11.79 35.04
CA PRO A 230 7.21 12.46 36.34
C PRO A 230 6.28 13.68 36.32
N ASP A 231 6.12 14.31 35.17
CA ASP A 231 5.48 15.64 35.04
C ASP A 231 3.99 15.57 34.74
N ALA A 232 3.51 14.52 34.06
CA ALA A 232 2.14 14.39 33.59
C ALA A 232 1.70 12.92 33.60
N ASP A 233 0.40 12.68 33.57
CA ASP A 233 -0.14 11.35 33.45
C ASP A 233 0.09 10.77 32.04
N LEU A 234 0.40 9.48 32.00
CA LEU A 234 0.36 8.64 30.80
C LEU A 234 -1.06 8.10 30.64
N MET A 235 -1.66 8.32 29.51
CA MET A 235 -2.99 7.81 29.17
C MET A 235 -2.85 6.79 28.05
N LEU A 236 -3.42 5.62 28.21
CA LEU A 236 -3.50 4.58 27.15
C LEU A 236 -4.88 4.65 26.49
N PHE A 237 -4.90 4.86 25.18
CA PHE A 237 -6.10 4.82 24.37
C PHE A 237 -6.09 3.62 23.41
N ASP A 238 -7.27 3.10 23.08
CA ASP A 238 -7.47 2.25 21.91
C ASP A 238 -7.97 3.11 20.74
N GLY A 239 -7.04 3.53 19.88
CA GLY A 239 -7.36 4.38 18.74
C GLY A 239 -8.29 3.71 17.72
N ARG A 240 -8.36 2.38 17.70
CA ARG A 240 -9.24 1.61 16.80
C ARG A 240 -10.74 1.83 17.06
N MET A 241 -11.10 2.49 18.16
CA MET A 241 -12.46 2.99 18.37
C MET A 241 -12.86 4.11 17.39
N LEU A 242 -11.86 4.76 16.77
CA LEU A 242 -12.06 5.68 15.65
C LEU A 242 -11.79 4.91 14.35
N ALA A 243 -12.66 5.08 13.36
CA ALA A 243 -12.54 4.38 12.07
C ALA A 243 -11.18 4.64 11.36
N GLN A 244 -10.59 5.78 11.65
CA GLN A 244 -9.38 6.27 10.99
C GLN A 244 -8.13 6.20 11.88
N ASN A 245 -8.15 5.40 12.94
CA ASN A 245 -6.96 5.16 13.76
C ASN A 245 -6.77 3.66 14.00
N GLY A 246 -5.56 3.19 13.76
CA GLY A 246 -5.22 1.77 13.84
C GLY A 246 -4.37 1.38 15.06
N TRP A 247 -4.15 2.23 16.09
CA TRP A 247 -3.05 2.09 17.05
C TRP A 247 -3.52 2.06 18.50
N PHE A 248 -2.68 1.44 19.38
CA PHE A 248 -2.73 1.75 20.80
C PHE A 248 -1.91 3.01 21.05
N VAL A 249 -2.54 4.05 21.56
CA VAL A 249 -1.90 5.36 21.76
C VAL A 249 -1.56 5.58 23.21
N VAL A 250 -0.28 5.73 23.52
CA VAL A 250 0.18 6.24 24.81
C VAL A 250 0.39 7.73 24.69
N ARG A 251 -0.18 8.52 25.57
CA ARG A 251 -0.26 9.96 25.45
C ARG A 251 -0.12 10.69 26.78
N SER A 252 0.52 11.87 26.78
CA SER A 252 0.45 12.88 27.83
C SER A 252 0.06 14.23 27.27
N LEU A 253 -0.90 14.90 27.87
CA LEU A 253 -1.31 16.25 27.48
C LEU A 253 -0.24 17.29 27.87
N LEU A 254 -0.08 18.30 27.03
CA LEU A 254 0.76 19.44 27.34
C LEU A 254 0.04 20.38 28.34
N PRO A 255 0.74 20.86 29.36
CA PRO A 255 0.11 21.73 30.37
C PRO A 255 -0.18 23.12 29.79
N ALA A 256 -1.41 23.62 30.06
CA ALA A 256 -1.84 24.94 29.65
C ALA A 256 -0.99 26.04 30.32
N GLY A 257 -0.77 27.13 29.60
CA GLY A 257 -0.12 28.33 30.14
C GLY A 257 1.37 28.18 30.49
N LYS A 258 2.00 27.02 30.25
CA LYS A 258 3.43 26.79 30.57
C LYS A 258 4.35 26.93 29.36
N THR A 259 5.60 27.36 29.64
CA THR A 259 6.72 27.43 28.66
C THR A 259 7.97 26.79 29.22
N GLY A 260 9.02 26.67 28.42
CA GLY A 260 10.25 25.98 28.76
C GLY A 260 10.08 24.46 28.61
N LYS A 261 10.75 23.66 29.45
CA LYS A 261 10.58 22.20 29.52
C LYS A 261 9.23 21.89 30.18
N VAL A 262 8.29 21.40 29.42
CA VAL A 262 6.89 21.21 29.89
C VAL A 262 6.50 19.75 30.09
N LEU A 263 7.25 18.80 29.52
CA LEU A 263 7.00 17.38 29.64
C LEU A 263 8.30 16.59 29.56
N THR A 264 8.38 15.51 30.34
CA THR A 264 9.46 14.54 30.29
C THR A 264 8.88 13.13 30.30
N TRP A 265 9.32 12.30 29.36
CA TRP A 265 9.14 10.84 29.42
C TRP A 265 10.49 10.15 29.47
N THR A 266 10.57 9.01 30.17
CA THR A 266 11.66 8.06 30.01
C THR A 266 11.09 6.82 29.33
N VAL A 267 11.69 6.40 28.22
CA VAL A 267 11.28 5.21 27.46
C VAL A 267 12.44 4.23 27.47
N GLU A 268 12.21 3.05 28.05
CA GLU A 268 13.21 2.00 28.23
C GLU A 268 12.78 0.70 27.54
N PRO A 269 13.08 0.51 26.24
CA PRO A 269 12.88 -0.76 25.56
C PRO A 269 13.84 -1.82 26.09
N ASN A 270 13.40 -3.04 26.28
CA ASN A 270 14.24 -4.11 26.76
C ASN A 270 15.23 -4.58 25.67
N ALA A 271 16.51 -4.43 25.90
CA ALA A 271 17.57 -4.92 25.02
C ALA A 271 18.07 -6.29 25.49
N ILE A 272 17.94 -7.31 24.66
CA ILE A 272 18.39 -8.68 24.97
C ILE A 272 19.86 -8.79 24.60
N LYS A 273 20.68 -9.16 25.63
CA LYS A 273 22.12 -9.33 25.43
C LYS A 273 22.42 -10.48 24.47
N GLY A 274 23.22 -10.20 23.44
CA GLY A 274 23.62 -11.20 22.44
C GLY A 274 22.56 -11.48 21.39
N TRP A 275 21.46 -10.70 21.33
CA TRP A 275 20.46 -10.87 20.31
C TRP A 275 21.04 -10.61 18.92
N ILE A 276 20.78 -11.53 18.00
CA ILE A 276 21.10 -11.43 16.58
C ILE A 276 19.84 -11.82 15.82
N ARG A 277 19.50 -11.07 14.78
CA ARG A 277 18.36 -11.40 13.96
C ARG A 277 18.59 -12.73 13.24
N GLU A 278 17.61 -13.63 13.29
CA GLU A 278 17.66 -14.89 12.58
C GLU A 278 17.78 -14.68 11.06
N PRO A 279 18.57 -15.50 10.34
CA PRO A 279 18.68 -15.41 8.89
C PRO A 279 17.32 -15.50 8.20
N ASN A 280 17.06 -14.60 7.25
CA ASN A 280 15.91 -14.70 6.37
C ASN A 280 16.35 -15.31 5.02
N ILE A 281 15.70 -16.40 4.62
CA ILE A 281 16.00 -17.08 3.35
C ILE A 281 14.93 -16.67 2.33
N GLY A 282 15.26 -15.70 1.46
CA GLY A 282 14.42 -15.28 0.35
C GLY A 282 14.49 -16.28 -0.81
N PHE A 283 13.35 -16.86 -1.18
CA PHE A 283 13.17 -17.78 -2.28
C PHE A 283 11.77 -17.63 -2.88
N SER A 284 11.52 -18.16 -4.08
CA SER A 284 10.18 -18.14 -4.68
C SER A 284 9.28 -19.18 -4.00
N GLN A 285 8.26 -18.74 -3.31
CA GLN A 285 7.26 -19.62 -2.68
C GLN A 285 6.39 -20.39 -3.68
N VAL A 286 6.22 -19.86 -4.89
CA VAL A 286 5.55 -20.58 -5.99
C VAL A 286 6.42 -21.76 -6.42
N GLY A 287 7.73 -21.58 -6.41
CA GLY A 287 8.71 -22.59 -6.85
C GLY A 287 9.42 -22.19 -8.12
N TYR A 288 9.90 -23.19 -8.87
CA TYR A 288 10.82 -23.01 -9.98
C TYR A 288 10.58 -24.00 -11.12
N LEU A 289 10.80 -23.57 -12.35
CA LEU A 289 10.93 -24.51 -13.46
C LEU A 289 12.23 -25.34 -13.33
N PRO A 290 12.25 -26.60 -13.78
CA PRO A 290 13.49 -27.42 -13.81
C PRO A 290 14.66 -26.74 -14.49
N SER A 291 14.41 -26.01 -15.59
CA SER A 291 15.42 -25.39 -16.46
C SER A 291 15.88 -24.00 -16.04
N GLN A 292 15.12 -23.29 -15.18
CA GLN A 292 15.48 -21.91 -14.82
C GLN A 292 16.63 -21.81 -13.82
N PRO A 293 17.35 -20.69 -13.75
CA PRO A 293 18.25 -20.38 -12.65
C PRO A 293 17.51 -20.34 -11.32
N LYS A 294 18.04 -21.01 -10.29
CA LYS A 294 17.45 -21.14 -8.97
C LYS A 294 18.42 -20.64 -7.90
N VAL A 295 18.21 -19.39 -7.45
CA VAL A 295 19.07 -18.73 -6.48
C VAL A 295 18.23 -18.21 -5.32
N ALA A 296 18.55 -18.65 -4.10
CA ALA A 296 18.03 -18.07 -2.88
C ALA A 296 18.96 -16.94 -2.41
N VAL A 297 18.37 -15.87 -1.91
CA VAL A 297 19.09 -14.74 -1.30
C VAL A 297 18.90 -14.81 0.21
N ILE A 298 19.99 -14.93 0.95
CA ILE A 298 19.97 -15.08 2.41
C ILE A 298 20.40 -13.75 3.03
N GLU A 299 19.51 -13.16 3.82
CA GLU A 299 19.71 -11.91 4.55
C GLU A 299 20.14 -12.22 5.97
N LEU A 300 21.30 -11.71 6.38
CA LEU A 300 21.93 -11.95 7.66
C LEU A 300 22.08 -10.66 8.46
N ASP A 301 22.01 -10.75 9.77
CA ASP A 301 22.52 -9.70 10.64
C ASP A 301 24.02 -9.45 10.33
N LYS A 302 24.46 -8.18 10.28
CA LYS A 302 25.89 -7.86 10.04
C LYS A 302 26.83 -8.43 11.07
N LYS A 303 26.33 -8.78 12.25
CA LYS A 303 27.08 -9.43 13.33
C LYS A 303 27.14 -10.96 13.21
N ASP A 304 26.29 -11.53 12.34
CA ASP A 304 26.29 -12.97 12.07
C ASP A 304 27.44 -13.34 11.13
N LYS A 305 27.97 -14.56 11.31
CA LYS A 305 29.04 -15.09 10.45
C LYS A 305 28.42 -15.97 9.37
N PRO A 306 28.60 -15.64 8.08
CA PRO A 306 28.07 -16.47 7.01
C PRO A 306 28.58 -17.91 7.10
N LEU A 307 27.68 -18.88 6.96
CA LEU A 307 28.03 -20.29 6.85
C LEU A 307 28.63 -20.57 5.46
N ALA A 308 29.48 -21.57 5.35
CA ALA A 308 30.14 -21.92 4.10
C ALA A 308 29.20 -22.55 3.06
N LYS A 309 28.08 -23.16 3.51
CA LYS A 309 27.17 -23.96 2.67
C LYS A 309 25.74 -23.84 3.13
N ALA A 310 24.80 -23.97 2.18
CA ALA A 310 23.40 -24.32 2.42
C ALA A 310 23.09 -25.68 1.79
N SER A 311 21.95 -26.27 2.17
CA SER A 311 21.53 -27.58 1.70
C SER A 311 20.10 -27.54 1.16
N LEU A 312 19.83 -28.32 0.12
CA LEU A 312 18.50 -28.54 -0.43
C LEU A 312 18.06 -29.97 -0.10
N TYR A 313 16.86 -30.08 0.42
CA TYR A 313 16.22 -31.34 0.77
C TYR A 313 15.02 -31.58 -0.15
N LYS A 314 14.84 -32.82 -0.58
CA LYS A 314 13.66 -33.29 -1.32
C LYS A 314 12.79 -34.12 -0.41
N VAL A 315 11.49 -33.85 -0.41
CA VAL A 315 10.48 -34.63 0.32
C VAL A 315 10.11 -35.83 -0.51
N GLY A 316 10.23 -37.03 0.07
CA GLY A 316 9.83 -38.29 -0.56
C GLY A 316 8.33 -38.57 -0.44
N ASN A 317 7.85 -39.57 -1.14
CA ASN A 317 6.44 -40.01 -1.09
C ASN A 317 6.02 -40.56 0.29
N ASP A 318 6.97 -40.90 1.12
CA ASP A 318 6.77 -41.33 2.51
C ASP A 318 6.74 -40.16 3.51
N GLY A 319 6.85 -38.92 3.00
CA GLY A 319 6.94 -37.71 3.80
C GLY A 319 8.30 -37.47 4.44
N GLN A 320 9.28 -38.35 4.23
CA GLN A 320 10.63 -38.14 4.74
C GLN A 320 11.44 -37.25 3.78
N ALA A 321 12.28 -36.41 4.34
CA ALA A 321 13.13 -35.53 3.53
C ALA A 321 14.59 -36.05 3.48
N ALA A 322 15.13 -36.09 2.29
CA ALA A 322 16.53 -36.44 2.06
C ALA A 322 17.30 -35.25 1.47
N ARG A 323 18.51 -35.00 1.96
CA ARG A 323 19.41 -34.02 1.38
C ARG A 323 19.85 -34.48 -0.02
N VAL A 324 19.48 -33.69 -1.02
CA VAL A 324 19.81 -34.00 -2.43
C VAL A 324 20.91 -33.12 -3.02
N PHE A 325 21.12 -31.94 -2.39
CA PHE A 325 22.17 -31.03 -2.82
C PHE A 325 22.76 -30.26 -1.64
N SER A 326 24.05 -29.93 -1.71
CA SER A 326 24.69 -29.00 -0.80
C SER A 326 25.64 -28.11 -1.60
N GLY A 327 25.37 -26.83 -1.63
CA GLY A 327 26.12 -25.85 -2.42
C GLY A 327 26.91 -24.89 -1.55
N LYS A 328 27.94 -24.29 -2.13
CA LYS A 328 28.73 -23.23 -1.53
C LYS A 328 27.89 -21.93 -1.48
N ILE A 329 28.03 -21.19 -0.41
CA ILE A 329 27.47 -19.83 -0.29
C ILE A 329 28.41 -18.85 -0.96
N THR A 330 27.84 -17.90 -1.71
CA THR A 330 28.55 -16.80 -2.36
C THR A 330 28.15 -15.48 -1.72
N THR A 331 29.10 -14.73 -1.23
CA THR A 331 28.85 -13.39 -0.65
C THR A 331 28.47 -12.42 -1.78
N TRP A 332 27.37 -11.69 -1.59
CA TRP A 332 27.00 -10.56 -2.41
C TRP A 332 27.55 -9.26 -1.82
N GLY A 333 27.38 -9.04 -0.51
CA GLY A 333 27.84 -7.86 0.22
C GLY A 333 26.79 -7.28 1.16
N ASP A 334 27.02 -6.05 1.60
CA ASP A 334 26.11 -5.33 2.48
C ASP A 334 25.12 -4.50 1.66
N TYR A 335 23.83 -4.52 2.09
CA TYR A 335 22.79 -3.67 1.55
C TYR A 335 21.98 -3.13 2.73
N TYR A 336 22.02 -1.83 2.93
CA TYR A 336 21.46 -1.15 4.09
C TYR A 336 21.88 -1.83 5.43
N LYS A 337 20.90 -2.30 6.21
CA LYS A 337 21.12 -2.81 7.55
C LYS A 337 21.75 -4.21 7.59
N TYR A 338 21.68 -4.99 6.53
CA TYR A 338 21.97 -6.42 6.53
C TYR A 338 23.11 -6.81 5.60
N HIS A 339 23.67 -8.00 5.85
CA HIS A 339 24.65 -8.66 5.00
C HIS A 339 23.96 -9.74 4.17
N TYR A 340 24.28 -9.83 2.87
CA TYR A 340 23.61 -10.71 1.94
C TYR A 340 24.55 -11.73 1.33
N VAL A 341 24.08 -12.99 1.30
CA VAL A 341 24.74 -14.09 0.65
C VAL A 341 23.78 -14.83 -0.28
N LYS A 342 24.30 -15.53 -1.27
CA LYS A 342 23.49 -16.24 -2.26
C LYS A 342 23.77 -17.75 -2.22
N PHE A 343 22.72 -18.54 -2.37
CA PHE A 343 22.75 -19.98 -2.51
C PHE A 343 22.19 -20.37 -3.87
N ASP A 344 23.08 -20.82 -4.78
CA ASP A 344 22.72 -21.30 -6.11
C ASP A 344 22.49 -22.82 -6.07
N PHE A 345 21.25 -23.24 -6.37
CA PHE A 345 20.84 -24.63 -6.49
C PHE A 345 20.29 -24.95 -7.89
N SER A 346 20.65 -24.15 -8.90
CA SER A 346 20.27 -24.34 -10.32
C SER A 346 20.55 -25.74 -10.85
N PRO A 347 21.63 -26.47 -10.43
CA PRO A 347 21.87 -27.82 -10.89
C PRO A 347 20.78 -28.84 -10.57
N VAL A 348 19.90 -28.55 -9.59
CA VAL A 348 18.78 -29.44 -9.23
C VAL A 348 17.59 -29.15 -10.15
N SER A 349 17.33 -30.07 -11.09
CA SER A 349 16.28 -29.98 -12.10
C SER A 349 15.17 -31.03 -11.97
N THR A 350 15.32 -31.99 -11.06
CA THR A 350 14.32 -33.05 -10.87
C THR A 350 13.03 -32.51 -10.30
N PRO A 351 11.86 -32.78 -10.89
CA PRO A 351 10.57 -32.40 -10.30
C PRO A 351 10.35 -32.96 -8.90
N GLY A 352 9.68 -32.19 -8.05
CA GLY A 352 9.37 -32.59 -6.68
C GLY A 352 9.12 -31.42 -5.72
N VAL A 353 8.96 -31.79 -4.44
CA VAL A 353 8.78 -30.85 -3.33
C VAL A 353 10.09 -30.70 -2.58
N TYR A 354 10.49 -29.48 -2.30
CA TYR A 354 11.79 -29.16 -1.73
C TYR A 354 11.71 -28.12 -0.62
N TYR A 355 12.74 -28.06 0.23
CA TYR A 355 13.02 -26.94 1.11
C TYR A 355 14.52 -26.68 1.21
N ILE A 356 14.88 -25.44 1.54
CA ILE A 356 16.27 -25.01 1.80
C ILE A 356 16.52 -25.01 3.28
N GLN A 357 17.72 -25.43 3.69
CA GLN A 357 18.21 -25.32 5.05
C GLN A 357 19.56 -24.58 5.07
N TYR A 358 19.63 -23.54 5.93
CA TYR A 358 20.83 -22.77 6.20
C TYR A 358 21.04 -22.71 7.71
N GLY A 359 22.04 -23.43 8.23
CA GLY A 359 22.19 -23.66 9.65
C GLY A 359 20.97 -24.36 10.24
N GLU A 360 20.39 -23.76 11.27
CA GLU A 360 19.17 -24.25 11.91
C GLU A 360 17.91 -23.75 11.21
N VAL A 361 18.01 -22.72 10.35
CA VAL A 361 16.88 -22.14 9.66
C VAL A 361 16.47 -23.01 8.47
N LYS A 362 15.17 -23.30 8.43
CA LYS A 362 14.53 -24.10 7.37
C LYS A 362 13.40 -23.32 6.72
N THR A 363 13.36 -23.32 5.38
CA THR A 363 12.26 -22.69 4.65
C THR A 363 10.97 -23.52 4.70
N ASN A 364 9.86 -22.90 4.30
CA ASN A 364 8.69 -23.64 3.85
C ASN A 364 9.02 -24.49 2.61
N ASN A 365 8.18 -25.47 2.31
CA ASN A 365 8.30 -26.26 1.11
C ASN A 365 7.95 -25.43 -0.14
N PHE A 366 8.64 -25.70 -1.24
CA PHE A 366 8.34 -25.18 -2.56
C PHE A 366 8.45 -26.30 -3.63
N ILE A 367 8.02 -25.99 -4.84
CA ILE A 367 7.90 -26.97 -5.91
C ILE A 367 8.94 -26.69 -7.00
N ILE A 368 9.57 -27.74 -7.55
CA ILE A 368 10.26 -27.68 -8.85
C ILE A 368 9.40 -28.50 -9.81
N GLU A 369 8.78 -27.85 -10.81
CA GLU A 369 7.88 -28.51 -11.77
C GLU A 369 7.69 -27.65 -13.04
N ASN A 370 7.35 -28.28 -14.17
CA ASN A 370 7.20 -27.58 -15.45
C ASN A 370 5.97 -26.66 -15.52
N ASN A 371 4.94 -26.92 -14.71
CA ASN A 371 3.68 -26.15 -14.70
C ASN A 371 3.55 -25.21 -13.50
N VAL A 372 4.66 -24.92 -12.82
CA VAL A 372 4.66 -24.17 -11.56
C VAL A 372 4.05 -22.77 -11.66
N TYR A 373 4.10 -22.17 -12.84
CA TYR A 373 3.57 -20.82 -13.09
C TYR A 373 2.18 -20.77 -13.73
N ASP A 374 1.56 -21.92 -14.04
CA ASP A 374 0.31 -21.93 -14.82
C ASP A 374 -0.84 -21.16 -14.14
N LYS A 375 -0.94 -21.24 -12.81
CA LYS A 375 -2.06 -20.73 -12.00
C LYS A 375 -1.74 -19.47 -11.19
N ILE A 376 -0.61 -18.81 -11.42
CA ILE A 376 -0.20 -17.68 -10.57
C ILE A 376 -1.17 -16.50 -10.61
N THR A 377 -1.92 -16.33 -11.69
CA THR A 377 -2.87 -15.22 -11.88
C THR A 377 -4.31 -15.54 -11.52
N ASP A 378 -4.64 -16.82 -11.25
CA ASP A 378 -6.03 -17.29 -11.16
C ASP A 378 -6.78 -16.62 -10.00
N ALA A 379 -6.20 -16.60 -8.80
CA ALA A 379 -6.88 -16.02 -7.65
C ALA A 379 -7.19 -14.51 -7.83
N THR A 380 -6.28 -13.79 -8.48
CA THR A 380 -6.48 -12.37 -8.78
C THR A 380 -7.62 -12.18 -9.78
N SER A 381 -7.63 -12.96 -10.86
CA SER A 381 -8.66 -12.88 -11.90
C SER A 381 -10.04 -13.33 -11.41
N ASP A 382 -10.11 -14.45 -10.66
CA ASP A 382 -11.39 -15.10 -10.33
C ASP A 382 -12.08 -14.51 -9.09
N ILE A 383 -11.31 -13.86 -8.20
CA ILE A 383 -11.84 -13.41 -6.92
C ILE A 383 -11.62 -11.92 -6.74
N TRP A 384 -10.35 -11.47 -6.76
CA TRP A 384 -10.05 -10.09 -6.39
C TRP A 384 -10.64 -9.06 -7.37
N ILE A 385 -10.53 -9.28 -8.68
CA ILE A 385 -11.10 -8.38 -9.69
C ILE A 385 -12.63 -8.29 -9.60
N PRO A 386 -13.39 -9.41 -9.60
CA PRO A 386 -14.84 -9.34 -9.51
C PRO A 386 -15.36 -8.62 -8.25
N ILE A 387 -14.71 -8.79 -7.09
CA ILE A 387 -15.16 -8.12 -5.86
C ILE A 387 -14.91 -6.61 -5.86
N HIS A 388 -14.16 -6.08 -6.83
CA HIS A 388 -13.94 -4.64 -7.02
C HIS A 388 -14.82 -4.04 -8.13
N MET A 389 -15.75 -4.82 -8.71
CA MET A 389 -16.72 -4.29 -9.68
C MET A 389 -17.72 -3.37 -8.99
N ASN A 390 -17.62 -2.05 -9.24
CA ASN A 390 -18.49 -1.05 -8.65
C ASN A 390 -19.89 -1.06 -9.32
N HIS A 391 -20.90 -0.51 -8.67
CA HIS A 391 -22.30 -0.45 -9.11
C HIS A 391 -22.93 -1.83 -9.36
N MET A 392 -22.37 -2.89 -8.80
CA MET A 392 -22.85 -4.27 -8.90
C MET A 392 -23.06 -4.85 -7.51
N ALA A 393 -24.04 -5.75 -7.36
CA ALA A 393 -24.09 -6.66 -6.21
C ALA A 393 -23.18 -7.86 -6.51
N VAL A 394 -22.22 -8.16 -5.64
CA VAL A 394 -21.23 -9.21 -5.86
C VAL A 394 -21.40 -10.34 -4.86
N ASN A 395 -21.69 -11.55 -5.36
CA ASN A 395 -21.93 -12.75 -4.56
C ASN A 395 -20.93 -13.87 -4.85
N GLU A 396 -20.83 -14.81 -3.92
CA GLU A 396 -20.05 -16.02 -4.04
C GLU A 396 -20.74 -17.13 -3.24
N ALA A 397 -21.27 -18.13 -3.91
CA ALA A 397 -21.96 -19.26 -3.30
C ALA A 397 -23.02 -18.83 -2.25
N TYR A 398 -22.71 -18.91 -0.97
CA TYR A 398 -23.57 -18.49 0.14
C TYR A 398 -23.02 -17.28 0.91
N ARG A 399 -22.15 -16.50 0.28
CA ARG A 399 -21.56 -15.27 0.83
C ARG A 399 -21.77 -14.10 -0.13
N MET A 400 -22.20 -12.96 0.41
CA MET A 400 -22.19 -11.70 -0.31
C MET A 400 -20.89 -10.94 0.04
N TRP A 401 -20.16 -10.49 -0.99
CA TRP A 401 -19.02 -9.60 -0.80
C TRP A 401 -19.48 -8.17 -0.55
N HIS A 402 -20.38 -7.66 -1.39
CA HIS A 402 -21.05 -6.38 -1.18
C HIS A 402 -22.37 -6.32 -1.98
N GLY A 403 -23.32 -5.52 -1.51
CA GLY A 403 -24.50 -5.14 -2.28
C GLY A 403 -24.18 -4.14 -3.38
N GLU A 404 -25.17 -3.70 -4.12
CA GLU A 404 -25.03 -2.66 -5.14
C GLU A 404 -24.84 -1.29 -4.47
N PRO A 405 -23.66 -0.62 -4.61
CA PRO A 405 -23.39 0.68 -4.02
C PRO A 405 -23.81 1.83 -4.91
N PHE A 406 -23.92 3.04 -4.34
CA PHE A 406 -24.05 4.34 -5.03
C PHE A 406 -25.19 4.39 -6.06
N LYS A 407 -26.33 3.81 -5.71
CA LYS A 407 -27.53 3.76 -6.58
C LYS A 407 -28.05 5.12 -6.97
N GLU A 408 -27.92 6.10 -6.08
CA GLU A 408 -28.31 7.49 -6.26
C GLU A 408 -27.48 8.23 -7.32
N GLY A 409 -26.25 7.78 -7.54
CA GLY A 409 -25.28 8.43 -8.44
C GLY A 409 -24.33 9.37 -7.72
N TYR A 410 -23.89 10.42 -8.42
CA TYR A 410 -22.81 11.32 -7.97
C TYR A 410 -23.21 12.77 -8.07
N LEU A 411 -22.85 13.58 -7.07
CA LEU A 411 -23.06 15.01 -7.09
C LEU A 411 -21.84 15.74 -7.69
N GLN A 412 -22.09 16.87 -8.36
CA GLN A 412 -21.02 17.74 -8.84
C GLN A 412 -20.25 18.34 -7.66
N ALA A 413 -18.96 18.09 -7.56
CA ALA A 413 -18.11 18.70 -6.54
C ALA A 413 -18.11 20.23 -6.64
N PRO A 414 -18.22 20.97 -5.52
CA PRO A 414 -18.18 22.42 -5.52
C PRO A 414 -16.82 22.97 -5.97
N PRO A 415 -16.79 24.14 -6.66
CA PRO A 415 -15.53 24.79 -7.03
C PRO A 415 -14.62 25.10 -5.84
N SER A 416 -13.31 25.08 -6.07
CA SER A 416 -12.26 25.37 -5.09
C SER A 416 -12.33 24.49 -3.85
N THR A 417 -12.69 23.22 -4.04
CA THR A 417 -12.72 22.20 -2.98
C THR A 417 -11.44 21.38 -3.03
N ASP A 418 -10.71 21.35 -1.92
CA ASP A 418 -9.65 20.39 -1.67
C ASP A 418 -10.22 19.14 -0.98
N HIS A 419 -9.94 17.98 -1.51
CA HIS A 419 -10.34 16.71 -0.95
C HIS A 419 -9.25 16.15 -0.03
N PHE A 420 -9.62 15.40 0.99
CA PHE A 420 -8.68 14.81 1.95
C PHE A 420 -7.73 13.81 1.26
N ASP A 421 -8.17 13.13 0.21
CA ASP A 421 -7.36 12.18 -0.57
C ASP A 421 -6.68 12.84 -1.79
N LEU A 422 -6.28 14.10 -1.61
CA LEU A 422 -5.46 14.88 -2.56
C LEU A 422 -6.12 15.25 -3.89
N HIS A 423 -7.40 14.94 -4.09
CA HIS A 423 -8.14 15.42 -5.25
C HIS A 423 -8.49 16.90 -5.10
N HIS A 424 -8.69 17.58 -6.19
CA HIS A 424 -8.96 19.02 -6.17
C HIS A 424 -9.96 19.39 -7.25
N GLN A 425 -11.05 20.06 -6.84
CA GLN A 425 -11.91 20.75 -7.78
C GLN A 425 -11.39 22.18 -7.96
N GLY A 426 -11.04 22.51 -9.20
CA GLY A 426 -10.56 23.85 -9.55
C GLY A 426 -11.60 24.97 -9.34
N PRO A 427 -11.31 26.19 -9.80
CA PRO A 427 -12.18 27.35 -9.56
C PRO A 427 -13.54 27.28 -10.28
N THR A 428 -13.71 26.33 -11.19
CA THR A 428 -14.94 26.06 -11.96
C THR A 428 -15.31 24.60 -11.86
N THR A 429 -16.54 24.24 -12.22
CA THR A 429 -16.96 22.83 -12.32
C THR A 429 -16.46 22.18 -13.61
N ASP A 430 -16.08 22.96 -14.60
CA ASP A 430 -15.74 22.51 -15.98
C ASP A 430 -16.85 21.66 -16.66
N THR A 431 -18.08 21.78 -16.15
CA THR A 431 -19.27 21.06 -16.62
C THR A 431 -20.47 22.00 -16.71
N LYS A 432 -21.57 21.49 -17.27
CA LYS A 432 -22.87 22.19 -17.28
C LYS A 432 -23.61 22.10 -15.94
N TYR A 433 -23.20 21.23 -15.04
CA TYR A 433 -23.84 20.96 -13.76
C TYR A 433 -23.44 21.99 -12.71
N LYS A 434 -24.41 22.36 -11.87
CA LYS A 434 -24.18 23.27 -10.74
C LYS A 434 -23.52 22.52 -9.57
N PRO A 435 -22.85 23.24 -8.66
CA PRO A 435 -22.35 22.63 -7.43
C PRO A 435 -23.45 21.85 -6.70
N LEU A 436 -23.16 20.63 -6.26
CA LEU A 436 -24.07 19.69 -5.60
C LEU A 436 -25.30 19.27 -6.44
N GLU A 437 -25.33 19.54 -7.73
CA GLU A 437 -26.31 18.97 -8.64
C GLU A 437 -25.98 17.53 -8.96
N LEU A 438 -27.01 16.65 -8.95
CA LEU A 438 -26.86 15.25 -9.34
C LEU A 438 -26.48 15.15 -10.83
N ILE A 439 -25.44 14.41 -11.12
CA ILE A 439 -24.98 14.08 -12.48
C ILE A 439 -25.55 12.71 -12.85
N PRO A 440 -26.60 12.62 -13.66
CA PRO A 440 -27.25 11.35 -13.95
C PRO A 440 -26.38 10.48 -14.85
N GLY A 441 -26.41 9.14 -14.62
CA GLY A 441 -25.82 8.14 -15.50
C GLY A 441 -24.35 7.84 -15.29
N LEU A 442 -23.69 8.40 -14.27
CA LEU A 442 -22.33 8.02 -13.87
C LEU A 442 -22.29 6.75 -13.02
N ASN A 443 -23.41 6.33 -12.47
CA ASN A 443 -23.53 5.13 -11.63
C ASN A 443 -23.64 3.85 -12.48
N ILE A 444 -22.64 3.60 -13.30
CA ILE A 444 -22.55 2.43 -14.20
C ILE A 444 -21.11 1.95 -14.32
N GLY A 445 -20.89 0.66 -14.25
CA GLY A 445 -19.56 0.08 -14.46
C GLY A 445 -18.49 0.61 -13.53
N GLY A 446 -17.21 0.43 -13.88
CA GLY A 446 -16.07 0.89 -13.11
C GLY A 446 -15.67 -0.05 -11.99
N PHE A 447 -14.47 0.16 -11.49
CA PHE A 447 -13.90 -0.64 -10.39
C PHE A 447 -13.53 0.28 -9.23
N PHE A 448 -13.75 -0.18 -8.02
CA PHE A 448 -13.14 0.45 -6.84
C PHE A 448 -11.63 0.48 -7.01
N ASP A 449 -11.00 1.62 -6.68
CA ASP A 449 -9.54 1.70 -6.78
C ASP A 449 -8.86 0.80 -5.78
N ALA A 450 -9.33 0.82 -4.56
CA ALA A 450 -8.82 0.01 -3.46
C ALA A 450 -9.95 -0.37 -2.47
N GLY A 451 -9.67 -0.36 -1.18
CA GLY A 451 -10.66 -0.67 -0.16
C GLY A 451 -11.51 0.51 0.33
N ASP A 452 -11.30 1.68 -0.18
CA ASP A 452 -11.98 2.94 0.15
C ASP A 452 -13.17 3.26 -0.77
N PHE A 453 -13.45 2.35 -1.72
CA PHE A 453 -14.65 2.33 -2.55
C PHE A 453 -14.86 3.53 -3.49
N ASP A 454 -13.81 4.26 -3.80
CA ASP A 454 -13.86 5.29 -4.84
C ASP A 454 -13.54 4.75 -6.24
N ILE A 455 -13.78 5.56 -7.26
CA ILE A 455 -13.33 5.32 -8.64
C ILE A 455 -12.25 6.36 -8.98
N GLU A 456 -11.00 5.98 -8.83
CA GLU A 456 -9.86 6.70 -9.39
C GLU A 456 -9.86 6.54 -10.91
N THR A 457 -10.17 7.60 -11.65
CA THR A 457 -10.31 7.50 -13.11
C THR A 457 -9.01 7.09 -13.78
N GLY A 458 -7.88 7.60 -13.28
CA GLY A 458 -6.56 7.24 -13.81
C GLY A 458 -6.21 5.77 -13.65
N SER A 459 -6.57 5.17 -12.53
CA SER A 459 -6.43 3.73 -12.25
C SER A 459 -7.34 2.92 -13.17
N ASN A 460 -8.62 3.27 -13.26
CA ASN A 460 -9.59 2.57 -14.10
C ASN A 460 -9.21 2.57 -15.59
N ILE A 461 -8.64 3.66 -16.12
CA ILE A 461 -8.07 3.70 -17.47
C ILE A 461 -6.96 2.65 -17.63
N SER A 462 -6.04 2.57 -16.68
CA SER A 462 -4.94 1.60 -16.72
C SER A 462 -5.44 0.16 -16.62
N VAL A 463 -6.46 -0.08 -15.80
CA VAL A 463 -7.14 -1.38 -15.63
C VAL A 463 -7.68 -1.91 -16.94
N VAL A 464 -8.49 -1.10 -17.62
CA VAL A 464 -9.06 -1.50 -18.92
C VAL A 464 -7.95 -1.74 -19.94
N GLN A 465 -6.93 -0.88 -19.98
CA GLN A 465 -5.80 -1.04 -20.89
C GLN A 465 -5.03 -2.35 -20.64
N ASN A 466 -4.78 -2.72 -19.39
CA ASN A 466 -4.11 -3.97 -19.02
C ASN A 466 -4.95 -5.20 -19.43
N PHE A 467 -6.27 -5.15 -19.27
CA PHE A 467 -7.16 -6.22 -19.72
C PHE A 467 -7.19 -6.32 -21.25
N VAL A 468 -7.24 -5.19 -21.94
CA VAL A 468 -7.19 -5.18 -23.42
C VAL A 468 -5.89 -5.78 -23.91
N GLN A 469 -4.73 -5.40 -23.36
CA GLN A 469 -3.44 -6.00 -23.73
C GLN A 469 -3.44 -7.52 -23.44
N THR A 470 -3.96 -7.92 -22.28
CA THR A 470 -4.08 -9.34 -21.92
C THR A 470 -4.94 -10.09 -22.95
N TRP A 471 -6.07 -9.50 -23.35
CA TRP A 471 -6.94 -10.08 -24.35
C TRP A 471 -6.29 -10.12 -25.74
N GLU A 472 -5.70 -9.04 -26.21
CA GLU A 472 -5.12 -8.97 -27.54
C GLU A 472 -3.91 -9.91 -27.73
N TYR A 473 -3.05 -10.01 -26.70
CA TYR A 473 -1.85 -10.84 -26.76
C TYR A 473 -2.11 -12.34 -26.52
N PHE A 474 -3.05 -12.71 -25.65
CA PHE A 474 -3.15 -14.07 -25.15
C PHE A 474 -4.51 -14.73 -25.34
N LYS A 475 -5.58 -13.97 -25.61
CA LYS A 475 -6.95 -14.47 -25.77
C LYS A 475 -7.35 -15.48 -24.68
N PRO A 476 -7.20 -15.14 -23.39
CA PRO A 476 -7.54 -16.08 -22.32
C PRO A 476 -9.04 -16.43 -22.38
N LEU A 477 -9.33 -17.73 -22.36
CA LEU A 477 -10.70 -18.25 -22.39
C LEU A 477 -11.19 -18.62 -20.97
N ARG A 478 -10.55 -18.07 -19.92
CA ARG A 478 -11.00 -18.30 -18.55
C ARG A 478 -12.36 -17.66 -18.34
N ASP A 479 -13.27 -18.46 -17.77
CA ASP A 479 -14.66 -18.15 -17.53
C ASP A 479 -15.01 -18.72 -16.14
N GLN A 480 -15.01 -17.86 -15.12
CA GLN A 480 -15.27 -18.20 -13.74
C GLN A 480 -16.22 -17.20 -13.07
N THR A 481 -16.64 -16.16 -13.80
CA THR A 481 -17.43 -15.07 -13.25
C THR A 481 -18.67 -14.84 -14.12
N PHE A 482 -19.85 -14.98 -13.51
CA PHE A 482 -21.10 -14.56 -14.14
C PHE A 482 -21.29 -13.06 -13.95
N VAL A 483 -21.54 -12.31 -15.03
CA VAL A 483 -21.77 -10.85 -14.98
C VAL A 483 -23.04 -10.49 -15.73
N ASP A 484 -24.02 -9.91 -15.02
CA ASP A 484 -25.25 -9.36 -15.62
C ASP A 484 -25.27 -7.83 -15.43
N GLN A 485 -24.88 -7.07 -16.47
CA GLN A 485 -24.84 -5.62 -16.44
C GLN A 485 -26.25 -4.99 -16.30
N GLN A 486 -27.32 -5.66 -16.74
CA GLN A 486 -28.70 -5.14 -16.65
C GLN A 486 -29.25 -5.26 -15.24
N GLN A 487 -29.03 -6.42 -14.60
CA GLN A 487 -29.44 -6.66 -13.23
C GLN A 487 -28.43 -6.13 -12.21
N ARG A 488 -27.27 -5.63 -12.65
CA ARG A 488 -26.17 -5.18 -11.80
C ARG A 488 -25.75 -6.24 -10.79
N TYR A 489 -25.47 -7.44 -11.30
CA TYR A 489 -25.22 -8.63 -10.49
C TYR A 489 -24.01 -9.40 -10.98
N VAL A 490 -23.17 -9.82 -10.04
CA VAL A 490 -21.97 -10.64 -10.27
C VAL A 490 -22.02 -11.85 -9.35
N ASP A 491 -21.66 -13.04 -9.89
CA ASP A 491 -21.58 -14.27 -9.11
C ASP A 491 -20.25 -14.99 -9.38
N LEU A 492 -19.43 -15.13 -8.35
CA LEU A 492 -18.13 -15.77 -8.45
C LEU A 492 -18.29 -17.29 -8.58
N HIS A 493 -17.29 -17.92 -9.22
CA HIS A 493 -17.24 -19.38 -9.47
C HIS A 493 -18.46 -19.90 -10.26
N ARG A 494 -19.02 -19.06 -11.11
CA ARG A 494 -20.16 -19.37 -11.96
C ARG A 494 -19.85 -19.05 -13.42
N PRO A 495 -19.37 -20.00 -14.22
CA PRO A 495 -19.17 -19.80 -15.66
C PRO A 495 -20.47 -19.43 -16.37
N ASP A 496 -20.38 -18.54 -17.36
CA ASP A 496 -21.52 -18.11 -18.19
C ASP A 496 -21.29 -18.24 -19.71
N GLY A 497 -20.17 -18.80 -20.12
CA GLY A 497 -19.81 -19.01 -21.52
C GLY A 497 -19.07 -17.83 -22.16
N VAL A 498 -18.78 -16.77 -21.37
CA VAL A 498 -18.04 -15.57 -21.81
C VAL A 498 -16.70 -15.50 -21.11
N PRO A 499 -15.58 -15.22 -21.80
CA PRO A 499 -14.32 -14.99 -21.13
C PRO A 499 -14.40 -13.79 -20.17
N ASP A 500 -14.04 -14.00 -18.89
CA ASP A 500 -14.10 -12.98 -17.83
C ASP A 500 -13.43 -11.67 -18.24
N VAL A 501 -12.27 -11.76 -18.92
CA VAL A 501 -11.51 -10.57 -19.34
C VAL A 501 -12.30 -9.66 -20.28
N LEU A 502 -13.19 -10.18 -21.11
CA LEU A 502 -14.07 -9.36 -21.96
C LEU A 502 -15.13 -8.64 -21.14
N GLN A 503 -15.70 -9.33 -20.16
CA GLN A 503 -16.68 -8.73 -19.23
C GLN A 503 -16.04 -7.63 -18.38
N PHE A 504 -14.78 -7.81 -17.96
CA PHE A 504 -14.04 -6.78 -17.21
C PHE A 504 -13.69 -5.58 -18.09
N ILE A 505 -13.31 -5.79 -19.37
CA ILE A 505 -13.11 -4.68 -20.32
C ILE A 505 -14.41 -3.91 -20.51
N GLU A 506 -15.53 -4.60 -20.74
CA GLU A 506 -16.84 -3.98 -20.86
C GLU A 506 -17.19 -3.16 -19.63
N HIS A 507 -17.08 -3.74 -18.44
CA HIS A 507 -17.47 -3.12 -17.19
C HIS A 507 -16.69 -1.81 -16.92
N GLY A 508 -15.38 -1.83 -17.06
CA GLY A 508 -14.57 -0.60 -16.90
C GLY A 508 -14.82 0.43 -17.99
N THR A 509 -15.02 -0.03 -19.24
CA THR A 509 -15.30 0.87 -20.39
C THR A 509 -16.63 1.59 -20.25
N LEU A 510 -17.66 0.94 -19.67
CA LEU A 510 -18.98 1.54 -19.45
C LEU A 510 -18.90 2.84 -18.63
N ASN A 511 -18.19 2.81 -17.49
CA ASN A 511 -18.04 4.00 -16.63
C ASN A 511 -17.27 5.11 -17.35
N LEU A 512 -16.13 4.76 -17.96
CA LEU A 512 -15.24 5.74 -18.59
C LEU A 512 -15.90 6.39 -19.81
N VAL A 513 -16.66 5.65 -20.61
CA VAL A 513 -17.45 6.20 -21.73
C VAL A 513 -18.55 7.10 -21.20
N ALA A 514 -19.24 6.70 -20.10
CA ALA A 514 -20.27 7.55 -19.48
C ALA A 514 -19.68 8.88 -19.01
N GLN A 515 -18.52 8.89 -18.38
CA GLN A 515 -17.82 10.14 -18.02
C GLN A 515 -17.58 11.01 -19.27
N ALA A 516 -16.96 10.46 -20.31
CA ALA A 516 -16.63 11.20 -21.54
C ALA A 516 -17.87 11.78 -22.22
N GLU A 517 -19.01 11.09 -22.25
CA GLU A 517 -20.25 11.52 -22.89
C GLU A 517 -21.05 12.52 -22.06
N ILE A 518 -21.14 12.31 -20.75
CA ILE A 518 -22.01 13.09 -19.86
C ILE A 518 -21.32 14.38 -19.41
N ILE A 519 -20.06 14.27 -19.02
CA ILE A 519 -19.22 15.38 -18.54
C ILE A 519 -18.59 16.12 -19.74
N GLY A 520 -18.23 15.41 -20.79
CA GLY A 520 -17.50 15.91 -21.95
C GLY A 520 -15.98 15.72 -21.88
N HIS A 521 -15.45 15.30 -20.76
CA HIS A 521 -14.05 14.94 -20.51
C HIS A 521 -13.97 13.95 -19.34
N MET A 522 -12.78 13.50 -18.97
CA MET A 522 -12.61 12.58 -17.85
C MET A 522 -12.69 13.33 -16.52
N THR A 523 -13.38 12.75 -15.54
CA THR A 523 -13.32 13.20 -14.13
C THR A 523 -11.96 12.84 -13.54
N GLN A 524 -11.55 13.47 -12.45
CA GLN A 524 -10.37 13.04 -11.71
C GLN A 524 -10.70 11.79 -10.89
N THR A 525 -11.79 11.87 -10.13
CA THR A 525 -12.29 10.78 -9.30
C THR A 525 -13.80 10.91 -9.08
N LEU A 526 -14.43 9.79 -8.75
CA LEU A 526 -15.75 9.69 -8.15
C LEU A 526 -15.52 9.17 -6.72
N SER A 527 -15.63 10.02 -5.70
CA SER A 527 -15.16 9.72 -4.35
C SER A 527 -16.07 10.30 -3.27
N ASN A 528 -15.82 9.90 -2.03
CA ASN A 528 -16.52 10.44 -0.86
C ASN A 528 -16.38 11.96 -0.79
N ALA A 529 -17.44 12.63 -0.40
CA ALA A 529 -17.47 14.09 -0.30
C ALA A 529 -16.60 14.60 0.85
N VAL A 530 -16.65 13.93 1.98
CA VAL A 530 -16.04 14.35 3.24
C VAL A 530 -15.50 13.14 4.00
N LEU A 531 -14.53 13.39 4.87
CA LEU A 531 -13.87 12.36 5.63
C LEU A 531 -14.80 11.54 6.53
N ASP A 532 -15.86 12.14 7.06
CA ASP A 532 -16.82 11.43 7.92
C ASP A 532 -17.58 10.32 7.17
N ASN A 533 -17.64 10.40 5.84
CA ASN A 533 -18.25 9.40 4.95
C ASN A 533 -17.21 8.41 4.37
N TYR A 534 -15.95 8.60 4.70
CA TYR A 534 -14.88 7.78 4.20
C TYR A 534 -14.76 6.48 4.99
N HIS A 535 -15.29 5.42 4.46
CA HIS A 535 -15.30 4.10 5.07
C HIS A 535 -14.46 3.12 4.29
N HIS A 536 -13.74 2.27 5.01
CA HIS A 536 -12.89 1.24 4.45
C HIS A 536 -13.34 -0.17 4.82
N LEU A 537 -14.33 -0.30 5.70
CA LEU A 537 -14.75 -1.57 6.27
C LEU A 537 -16.20 -1.85 5.94
N GLY A 538 -16.50 -3.12 5.75
CA GLY A 538 -17.86 -3.58 5.58
C GLY A 538 -18.35 -3.58 4.14
N ASP A 539 -19.63 -3.49 3.95
CA ASP A 539 -20.32 -3.55 2.67
C ASP A 539 -20.35 -2.14 2.03
N ALA A 540 -19.80 -2.00 0.84
CA ALA A 540 -19.79 -0.77 0.06
C ALA A 540 -21.21 -0.17 -0.14
N ALA A 541 -22.23 -1.03 -0.24
CA ALA A 541 -23.62 -0.60 -0.36
C ALA A 541 -24.18 0.10 0.88
N SER A 542 -23.49 0.05 2.02
CA SER A 542 -23.91 0.70 3.26
C SER A 542 -23.25 2.07 3.50
N ILE A 543 -22.39 2.53 2.58
CA ILE A 543 -21.69 3.80 2.71
C ILE A 543 -22.64 4.97 2.56
N THR A 544 -23.57 4.88 1.59
CA THR A 544 -24.62 5.86 1.36
C THR A 544 -26.00 5.26 1.69
N ASP A 545 -27.01 6.13 1.87
CA ASP A 545 -28.38 5.67 2.07
C ASP A 545 -29.11 5.33 0.76
N GLY A 546 -28.44 5.52 -0.38
CA GLY A 546 -28.97 5.25 -1.73
C GLY A 546 -29.97 6.29 -2.23
N LEU A 547 -30.06 7.47 -1.58
CA LEU A 547 -30.96 8.55 -1.91
C LEU A 547 -30.18 9.87 -2.11
N PRO A 548 -30.40 10.62 -3.19
CA PRO A 548 -29.73 11.89 -3.41
C PRO A 548 -29.94 12.87 -2.25
N TYR A 549 -28.91 13.58 -1.86
CA TYR A 549 -28.96 14.61 -0.82
C TYR A 549 -29.87 15.77 -1.20
N ASN A 550 -30.74 16.15 -0.27
CA ASN A 550 -31.63 17.31 -0.40
C ASN A 550 -31.42 18.28 0.79
N PRO A 551 -30.81 19.45 0.54
CA PRO A 551 -30.49 20.41 1.59
C PRO A 551 -31.72 21.06 2.28
N GLU A 552 -32.93 20.89 1.73
CA GLU A 552 -34.18 21.40 2.30
C GLU A 552 -34.70 20.49 3.43
N LEU A 553 -34.17 19.27 3.55
CA LEU A 553 -34.58 18.30 4.59
C LEU A 553 -33.70 18.42 5.83
N GLY A 554 -34.28 18.06 6.98
CA GLY A 554 -33.47 17.87 8.19
C GLY A 554 -32.53 16.66 8.11
N PRO A 555 -31.49 16.64 8.95
CA PRO A 555 -30.60 15.48 9.06
C PRO A 555 -31.40 14.18 9.28
N TYR A 556 -31.12 13.12 8.51
CA TYR A 556 -31.84 11.83 8.55
C TYR A 556 -33.33 11.87 8.13
N GLU A 557 -33.87 13.03 7.64
CA GLU A 557 -35.20 13.12 7.10
C GLU A 557 -35.22 12.57 5.66
N ILE A 558 -36.22 11.76 5.36
CA ILE A 558 -36.48 11.27 3.99
C ILE A 558 -37.65 12.07 3.42
N ALA A 559 -37.54 12.52 2.19
CA ALA A 559 -38.61 13.22 1.50
C ALA A 559 -39.91 12.40 1.47
N PRO A 560 -41.11 13.02 1.52
CA PRO A 560 -42.37 12.26 1.51
C PRO A 560 -42.58 11.33 0.31
N ASP A 561 -41.92 11.61 -0.81
CA ASP A 561 -41.95 10.75 -2.00
C ASP A 561 -40.88 9.64 -1.99
N GLY A 562 -40.02 9.57 -0.96
CA GLY A 562 -38.99 8.57 -0.80
C GLY A 562 -37.81 8.70 -1.76
N ARG A 563 -37.61 9.84 -2.44
CA ARG A 563 -36.63 9.98 -3.53
C ARG A 563 -35.40 10.80 -3.15
N SER A 564 -35.33 11.38 -1.98
CA SER A 564 -34.18 12.13 -1.48
C SER A 564 -34.13 12.11 0.03
N SER A 565 -32.99 12.40 0.60
CA SER A 565 -32.78 12.45 2.05
C SER A 565 -32.00 13.69 2.47
N GLY A 566 -32.03 14.01 3.76
CA GLY A 566 -31.23 15.07 4.37
C GLY A 566 -29.86 14.57 4.84
N VAL A 567 -29.47 13.33 4.53
CA VAL A 567 -28.16 12.74 4.89
C VAL A 567 -27.11 13.20 3.87
N LYS A 568 -25.95 13.71 4.37
CA LYS A 568 -24.84 14.19 3.52
C LYS A 568 -23.84 13.07 3.27
N ASP A 569 -24.26 12.00 2.63
CA ASP A 569 -23.41 10.82 2.39
C ASP A 569 -23.16 10.53 0.92
N ASP A 570 -23.69 11.34 -0.01
CA ASP A 570 -23.50 11.17 -1.44
C ASP A 570 -22.02 11.28 -1.85
N MET A 571 -21.66 10.47 -2.82
CA MET A 571 -20.37 10.57 -3.50
C MET A 571 -20.32 11.77 -4.44
N TRP A 572 -19.13 12.35 -4.62
CA TRP A 572 -18.90 13.50 -5.50
C TRP A 572 -18.09 13.12 -6.76
N ALA A 573 -18.41 13.82 -7.86
CA ALA A 573 -17.59 13.81 -9.06
C ALA A 573 -16.67 15.04 -9.07
N PHE A 574 -15.36 14.82 -9.05
CA PHE A 574 -14.33 15.86 -9.19
C PHE A 574 -14.01 16.03 -10.66
N THR A 575 -14.56 17.08 -11.24
CA THR A 575 -14.68 17.25 -12.68
C THR A 575 -13.70 18.26 -13.29
N SER A 576 -12.71 18.72 -12.56
CA SER A 576 -11.66 19.60 -13.12
C SER A 576 -10.94 18.92 -14.29
N ARG A 577 -10.93 19.59 -15.44
CA ARG A 577 -10.42 19.02 -16.67
C ARG A 577 -8.90 18.85 -16.66
N ASN A 578 -8.44 17.65 -17.00
CA ASN A 578 -7.04 17.30 -17.15
C ASN A 578 -6.76 16.71 -18.55
N PRO A 579 -6.19 17.49 -19.49
CA PRO A 579 -5.92 16.99 -20.83
C PRO A 579 -4.99 15.78 -20.90
N GLY A 580 -4.10 15.61 -19.91
CA GLY A 580 -3.26 14.43 -19.83
C GLY A 580 -4.07 13.17 -19.50
N LEU A 581 -5.10 13.30 -18.68
CA LEU A 581 -6.03 12.21 -18.35
C LEU A 581 -6.93 11.90 -19.55
N ASP A 582 -7.41 12.94 -20.27
CA ASP A 582 -8.17 12.78 -21.50
C ASP A 582 -7.38 11.98 -22.56
N LEU A 583 -6.07 12.26 -22.75
CA LEU A 583 -5.21 11.48 -23.66
C LEU A 583 -5.01 10.04 -23.22
N ARG A 584 -4.83 9.80 -21.92
CA ARG A 584 -4.75 8.42 -21.41
C ARG A 584 -6.04 7.66 -21.67
N ALA A 585 -7.19 8.30 -21.47
CA ALA A 585 -8.49 7.72 -21.79
C ALA A 585 -8.64 7.48 -23.31
N ALA A 586 -8.22 8.41 -24.15
CA ALA A 586 -8.24 8.23 -25.59
C ALA A 586 -7.42 7.02 -26.05
N THR A 587 -6.24 6.80 -25.44
CA THR A 587 -5.40 5.60 -25.66
C THR A 587 -6.18 4.33 -25.36
N MET A 588 -6.76 4.28 -24.16
CA MET A 588 -7.52 3.13 -23.67
C MET A 588 -8.78 2.87 -24.52
N PHE A 589 -9.54 3.93 -24.86
CA PHE A 589 -10.76 3.81 -25.67
C PHE A 589 -10.49 3.26 -27.07
N ALA A 590 -9.41 3.69 -27.73
CA ALA A 590 -9.00 3.12 -29.00
C ALA A 590 -8.70 1.62 -28.89
N ALA A 591 -8.02 1.21 -27.84
CA ALA A 591 -7.72 -0.19 -27.58
C ALA A 591 -8.98 -1.00 -27.20
N ALA A 592 -9.82 -0.50 -26.30
CA ALA A 592 -11.06 -1.14 -25.87
C ALA A 592 -12.04 -1.35 -27.04
N SER A 593 -12.09 -0.39 -27.97
CA SER A 593 -12.95 -0.53 -29.17
C SER A 593 -12.62 -1.77 -30.00
N ARG A 594 -11.36 -2.17 -30.07
CA ARG A 594 -10.93 -3.41 -30.78
C ARG A 594 -11.29 -4.66 -29.99
N ALA A 595 -11.07 -4.65 -28.69
CA ALA A 595 -11.32 -5.80 -27.83
C ALA A 595 -12.82 -6.12 -27.74
N LEU A 596 -13.67 -5.09 -27.72
CA LEU A 596 -15.13 -5.22 -27.59
C LEU A 596 -15.83 -5.51 -28.92
N LYS A 597 -15.14 -5.34 -30.06
CA LYS A 597 -15.71 -5.62 -31.36
C LYS A 597 -16.11 -7.09 -31.51
N GLY A 598 -17.39 -7.32 -31.87
CA GLY A 598 -18.00 -8.65 -31.95
C GLY A 598 -18.49 -9.19 -30.60
N TYR A 599 -18.26 -8.46 -29.49
CA TYR A 599 -18.81 -8.76 -28.16
C TYR A 599 -19.85 -7.70 -27.75
N ASN A 600 -19.48 -6.42 -27.78
CA ASN A 600 -20.37 -5.28 -27.57
C ASN A 600 -20.05 -4.17 -28.57
N ASP A 601 -20.62 -4.26 -29.78
CA ASP A 601 -20.32 -3.36 -30.92
C ASP A 601 -20.77 -1.94 -30.67
N ASP A 602 -21.84 -1.71 -29.92
CA ASP A 602 -22.29 -0.35 -29.56
C ASP A 602 -21.25 0.35 -28.69
N LEU A 603 -20.84 -0.28 -27.60
CA LEU A 603 -19.82 0.27 -26.71
C LEU A 603 -18.47 0.41 -27.41
N ALA A 604 -18.09 -0.53 -28.28
CA ALA A 604 -16.89 -0.46 -29.09
C ALA A 604 -16.89 0.79 -30.01
N SER A 605 -18.02 1.08 -30.64
CA SER A 605 -18.18 2.24 -31.54
C SER A 605 -18.10 3.55 -30.74
N ARG A 606 -18.81 3.66 -29.62
CA ARG A 606 -18.79 4.81 -28.72
C ARG A 606 -17.39 5.07 -28.19
N ALA A 607 -16.69 4.03 -27.73
CA ALA A 607 -15.31 4.15 -27.25
C ALA A 607 -14.38 4.73 -28.33
N LEU A 608 -14.46 4.25 -29.59
CA LEU A 608 -13.62 4.79 -30.67
C LEU A 608 -13.95 6.25 -31.00
N GLU A 609 -15.22 6.62 -30.94
CA GLU A 609 -15.67 8.01 -31.14
C GLU A 609 -15.08 8.92 -30.06
N GLN A 610 -15.23 8.53 -28.78
CA GLN A 610 -14.68 9.29 -27.66
C GLN A 610 -13.14 9.37 -27.73
N SER A 611 -12.46 8.31 -28.15
CA SER A 611 -11.02 8.31 -28.35
C SER A 611 -10.56 9.41 -29.30
N LYS A 612 -11.18 9.47 -30.51
CA LYS A 612 -10.85 10.49 -31.52
C LYS A 612 -11.16 11.90 -31.02
N ARG A 613 -12.29 12.08 -30.34
CA ARG A 613 -12.73 13.39 -29.83
C ARG A 613 -11.76 13.89 -28.72
N LEU A 614 -11.53 13.07 -27.71
CA LEU A 614 -10.68 13.47 -26.58
C LEU A 614 -9.23 13.70 -27.03
N GLN A 615 -8.69 12.87 -27.92
CA GLN A 615 -7.33 13.08 -28.47
C GLN A 615 -7.22 14.46 -29.13
N LYS A 616 -8.18 14.82 -30.00
CA LYS A 616 -8.17 16.10 -30.68
C LYS A 616 -8.25 17.27 -29.69
N GLU A 617 -9.25 17.26 -28.82
CA GLU A 617 -9.51 18.35 -27.88
C GLU A 617 -8.35 18.53 -26.87
N ALA A 618 -7.82 17.44 -26.32
CA ALA A 618 -6.72 17.49 -25.37
C ALA A 618 -5.42 17.99 -26.02
N SER A 619 -5.12 17.55 -27.25
CA SER A 619 -3.94 18.02 -27.99
C SER A 619 -4.04 19.53 -28.30
N GLU A 620 -5.22 20.03 -28.68
CA GLU A 620 -5.48 21.46 -28.91
C GLU A 620 -5.29 22.29 -27.63
N LEU A 621 -5.82 21.80 -26.48
CA LEU A 621 -5.66 22.46 -25.18
C LEU A 621 -4.19 22.53 -24.76
N MET A 622 -3.44 21.46 -24.93
CA MET A 622 -2.01 21.42 -24.57
C MET A 622 -1.15 22.31 -25.48
N ALA A 623 -1.48 22.38 -26.77
CA ALA A 623 -0.80 23.25 -27.71
C ALA A 623 -0.97 24.75 -27.36
N ASN A 624 -2.15 25.11 -26.83
CA ASN A 624 -2.46 26.49 -26.42
C ASN A 624 -1.82 26.89 -25.09
N GLN A 625 -1.37 25.92 -24.27
CA GLN A 625 -0.76 26.14 -22.95
C GLN A 625 0.54 25.33 -22.76
N PRO A 626 1.57 25.51 -23.61
CA PRO A 626 2.75 24.64 -23.65
C PRO A 626 3.60 24.68 -22.38
N GLN A 627 3.49 25.72 -21.55
CA GLN A 627 4.26 25.91 -20.33
C GLN A 627 3.54 25.44 -19.07
N ASN A 628 2.29 24.96 -19.16
CA ASN A 628 1.54 24.50 -18.00
C ASN A 628 2.19 23.25 -17.42
N PRO A 629 2.71 23.29 -16.16
CA PRO A 629 3.40 22.15 -15.56
C PRO A 629 2.47 20.94 -15.35
N PHE A 630 1.17 21.14 -15.19
CA PHE A 630 0.18 20.07 -15.05
C PHE A 630 0.04 19.21 -16.33
N PHE A 631 0.48 19.73 -17.51
CA PHE A 631 0.38 19.01 -18.77
C PHE A 631 1.62 18.18 -19.13
N ARG A 632 2.62 18.12 -18.26
CA ARG A 632 3.88 17.39 -18.55
C ARG A 632 3.65 15.89 -18.76
N GLY A 633 2.75 15.28 -18.02
CA GLY A 633 2.37 13.88 -18.18
C GLY A 633 1.65 13.55 -19.49
N GLY A 634 0.93 14.50 -20.06
CA GLY A 634 0.17 14.34 -21.30
C GLY A 634 1.04 14.02 -22.52
N ARG A 635 2.30 14.49 -22.57
CA ARG A 635 3.19 14.25 -23.71
C ARG A 635 3.60 12.80 -23.89
N SER A 636 3.70 12.03 -22.82
CA SER A 636 3.96 10.59 -22.92
C SER A 636 2.70 9.82 -23.30
N ALA A 637 1.54 10.26 -22.82
CA ALA A 637 0.26 9.68 -23.20
C ALA A 637 -0.01 9.89 -24.70
N ASP A 638 0.34 11.05 -25.26
CA ASP A 638 0.13 11.38 -26.67
C ASP A 638 0.84 10.39 -27.62
N VAL A 639 2.05 9.91 -27.25
CA VAL A 639 2.75 8.85 -28.02
C VAL A 639 1.91 7.58 -28.11
N ALA A 640 1.44 7.08 -26.97
CA ALA A 640 0.64 5.86 -26.91
C ALA A 640 -0.72 6.03 -27.61
N THR A 641 -1.35 7.21 -27.48
CA THR A 641 -2.64 7.51 -28.11
C THR A 641 -2.56 7.37 -29.63
N HIS A 642 -1.53 7.94 -30.26
CA HIS A 642 -1.36 7.86 -31.71
C HIS A 642 -1.10 6.41 -32.17
N LEU A 643 -0.34 5.63 -31.42
CA LEU A 643 -0.18 4.20 -31.72
C LEU A 643 -1.53 3.48 -31.68
N GLN A 644 -2.29 3.63 -30.61
CA GLN A 644 -3.53 2.90 -30.42
C GLN A 644 -4.61 3.32 -31.43
N LEU A 645 -4.69 4.60 -31.78
CA LEU A 645 -5.58 5.10 -32.84
C LEU A 645 -5.18 4.54 -34.21
N PHE A 646 -3.88 4.46 -34.52
CA PHE A 646 -3.41 3.81 -35.75
C PHE A 646 -3.85 2.34 -35.81
N ILE A 647 -3.62 1.59 -34.74
CA ILE A 647 -3.99 0.16 -34.69
C ILE A 647 -5.49 -0.02 -34.88
N SER A 648 -6.33 0.90 -34.35
CA SER A 648 -7.79 0.80 -34.43
C SER A 648 -8.39 1.28 -35.76
N THR A 649 -7.76 2.25 -36.40
CA THR A 649 -8.34 2.92 -37.60
C THR A 649 -7.61 2.62 -38.90
N GLY A 650 -6.31 2.30 -38.83
CA GLY A 650 -5.44 2.18 -40.02
C GLY A 650 -5.07 3.52 -40.64
N GLU A 651 -5.47 4.66 -40.06
CA GLU A 651 -5.24 5.98 -40.60
C GLU A 651 -3.76 6.39 -40.52
N GLN A 652 -3.12 6.63 -41.66
CA GLN A 652 -1.66 6.80 -41.79
C GLN A 652 -1.09 7.96 -40.97
N HIS A 653 -1.82 9.06 -40.82
CA HIS A 653 -1.35 10.21 -40.06
C HIS A 653 -1.07 9.92 -38.58
N TYR A 654 -1.76 8.93 -37.98
CA TYR A 654 -1.50 8.54 -36.59
C TYR A 654 -0.15 7.86 -36.43
N ILE A 655 0.22 6.95 -37.35
CA ILE A 655 1.50 6.26 -37.27
C ILE A 655 2.69 7.19 -37.55
N GLU A 656 2.51 8.16 -38.47
CA GLU A 656 3.52 9.19 -38.71
C GLU A 656 3.75 10.03 -37.47
N LYS A 657 2.68 10.46 -36.80
CA LYS A 657 2.78 11.23 -35.57
C LYS A 657 3.35 10.44 -34.42
N PHE A 658 2.97 9.16 -34.28
CA PHE A 658 3.58 8.25 -33.32
C PHE A 658 5.11 8.20 -33.50
N GLN A 659 5.60 7.98 -34.72
CA GLN A 659 7.03 7.93 -34.99
C GLN A 659 7.74 9.26 -34.73
N GLU A 660 7.10 10.39 -35.04
CA GLU A 660 7.63 11.72 -34.73
C GLU A 660 7.86 11.92 -33.22
N LEU A 661 6.92 11.47 -32.40
CA LEU A 661 6.92 11.67 -30.95
C LEU A 661 7.75 10.63 -30.19
N LEU A 662 7.83 9.40 -30.68
CA LEU A 662 8.44 8.26 -29.99
C LEU A 662 9.94 8.44 -29.76
N TRP A 663 10.69 8.75 -30.82
CA TRP A 663 12.16 8.76 -30.74
C TRP A 663 12.69 9.81 -29.74
N PRO A 664 12.19 11.07 -29.75
CA PRO A 664 12.57 12.04 -28.71
C PRO A 664 12.14 11.62 -27.29
N ALA A 665 11.04 10.85 -27.16
CA ALA A 665 10.62 10.34 -25.86
C ALA A 665 11.55 9.23 -25.35
N LEU A 666 11.99 8.32 -26.21
CA LEU A 666 12.98 7.29 -25.90
C LEU A 666 14.36 7.88 -25.53
N ASP A 667 14.76 8.95 -26.22
CA ASP A 667 16.02 9.65 -25.91
C ASP A 667 15.98 10.29 -24.52
N ARG A 668 14.84 10.84 -24.11
CA ARG A 668 14.66 11.44 -22.79
C ARG A 668 14.59 10.39 -21.67
N ASN A 669 13.82 9.34 -21.88
CA ASN A 669 13.58 8.33 -20.84
C ASN A 669 13.21 6.97 -21.43
N VAL A 670 14.19 6.14 -21.62
CA VAL A 670 13.99 4.79 -22.17
C VAL A 670 13.18 3.90 -21.24
N SER A 671 13.35 4.03 -19.92
CA SER A 671 12.69 3.14 -18.96
C SER A 671 11.17 3.29 -18.92
N PHE A 672 10.64 4.49 -19.20
CA PHE A 672 9.19 4.73 -19.28
C PHE A 672 8.59 4.53 -20.67
N THR A 673 9.40 4.67 -21.73
CA THR A 673 8.86 4.72 -23.09
C THR A 673 9.04 3.38 -23.84
N LEU A 674 10.00 2.56 -23.42
CA LEU A 674 10.36 1.35 -24.15
C LEU A 674 9.19 0.38 -24.31
N LEU A 675 8.35 0.21 -23.28
CA LEU A 675 7.21 -0.72 -23.35
C LEU A 675 6.25 -0.32 -24.48
N THR A 676 5.93 0.98 -24.63
CA THR A 676 5.12 1.49 -25.75
C THR A 676 5.78 1.24 -27.10
N ALA A 677 7.11 1.38 -27.19
CA ALA A 677 7.85 1.09 -28.42
C ALA A 677 7.84 -0.40 -28.78
N LEU A 678 7.93 -1.29 -27.77
CA LEU A 678 7.85 -2.73 -27.96
C LEU A 678 6.44 -3.18 -28.39
N ASP A 679 5.40 -2.55 -27.85
CA ASP A 679 4.00 -2.77 -28.20
C ASP A 679 3.73 -2.47 -29.69
N ALA A 680 4.45 -1.53 -30.27
CA ALA A 680 4.33 -1.18 -31.68
C ALA A 680 4.94 -2.20 -32.65
N ILE A 681 5.86 -3.07 -32.22
CA ILE A 681 6.62 -3.98 -33.13
C ILE A 681 5.72 -4.82 -34.04
N PRO A 682 4.60 -5.42 -33.58
CA PRO A 682 3.73 -6.21 -34.46
C PRO A 682 3.09 -5.44 -35.61
N HIS A 683 3.10 -4.11 -35.52
CA HIS A 683 2.43 -3.20 -36.47
C HIS A 683 3.42 -2.41 -37.34
N MET A 684 4.73 -2.70 -37.21
CA MET A 684 5.83 -2.00 -37.86
C MET A 684 6.64 -2.92 -38.77
N ASP A 685 7.40 -2.33 -39.67
CA ASP A 685 8.34 -3.05 -40.52
C ASP A 685 9.65 -3.45 -39.79
N ALA A 686 10.49 -4.20 -40.45
CA ALA A 686 11.76 -4.68 -39.88
C ALA A 686 12.74 -3.51 -39.58
N SER A 687 12.69 -2.41 -40.33
CA SER A 687 13.57 -1.25 -40.11
C SER A 687 13.27 -0.55 -38.76
N TYR A 688 12.01 -0.53 -38.33
CA TYR A 688 11.62 -0.03 -37.03
C TYR A 688 12.30 -0.83 -35.89
N LYS A 689 12.25 -2.17 -35.98
CA LYS A 689 12.88 -3.05 -35.00
C LYS A 689 14.38 -2.81 -34.91
N GLU A 690 15.06 -2.67 -36.03
CA GLU A 690 16.50 -2.37 -36.05
C GLU A 690 16.81 -0.98 -35.45
N LYS A 691 16.01 0.03 -35.73
CA LYS A 691 16.15 1.36 -35.13
C LYS A 691 15.91 1.36 -33.62
N LEU A 692 15.06 0.44 -33.11
CA LEU A 692 14.79 0.30 -31.68
C LEU A 692 15.91 -0.41 -30.92
N ARG A 693 16.72 -1.23 -31.57
CA ARG A 693 17.79 -2.04 -30.96
C ARG A 693 18.74 -1.26 -30.03
N PRO A 694 19.26 -0.07 -30.37
CA PRO A 694 20.12 0.71 -29.48
C PRO A 694 19.44 1.11 -28.17
N TYR A 695 18.13 1.33 -28.16
CA TYR A 695 17.38 1.65 -26.96
C TYR A 695 17.18 0.43 -26.07
N VAL A 696 17.03 -0.75 -26.66
CA VAL A 696 16.99 -2.02 -25.90
C VAL A 696 18.35 -2.28 -25.24
N VAL A 697 19.47 -1.95 -25.90
CA VAL A 697 20.82 -2.02 -25.29
C VAL A 697 20.94 -1.02 -24.12
N LYS A 698 20.42 0.20 -24.24
CA LYS A 698 20.37 1.15 -23.11
C LYS A 698 19.52 0.60 -21.95
N TYR A 699 18.42 -0.05 -22.27
CA TYR A 699 17.56 -0.65 -21.25
C TYR A 699 18.23 -1.85 -20.55
N LYS A 700 19.02 -2.65 -21.26
CA LYS A 700 19.87 -3.68 -20.66
C LYS A 700 20.82 -3.11 -19.62
N ALA A 701 21.50 -2.01 -19.94
CA ALA A 701 22.37 -1.33 -18.96
C ALA A 701 21.60 -0.90 -17.71
N TYR A 702 20.38 -0.39 -17.88
CA TYR A 702 19.47 -0.05 -16.74
C TYR A 702 19.11 -1.28 -15.90
N ILE A 703 18.86 -2.44 -16.51
CA ILE A 703 18.64 -3.72 -15.79
C ILE A 703 19.89 -4.09 -14.98
N GLU A 704 21.08 -4.01 -15.59
CA GLU A 704 22.35 -4.39 -14.98
C GLU A 704 22.76 -3.49 -13.81
N GLU A 705 22.25 -2.26 -13.74
CA GLU A 705 22.43 -1.37 -12.58
C GLU A 705 21.78 -1.96 -11.33
N PHE A 706 20.56 -2.50 -11.40
CA PHE A 706 19.90 -3.13 -10.25
C PHE A 706 20.64 -4.37 -9.74
N GLU A 707 21.32 -5.10 -10.61
CA GLU A 707 22.12 -6.29 -10.20
C GLU A 707 23.33 -5.92 -9.34
N LYS A 708 23.84 -4.70 -9.54
CA LYS A 708 24.94 -4.12 -8.75
C LYS A 708 24.45 -3.42 -7.50
N ASP A 709 23.27 -2.80 -7.59
CA ASP A 709 22.72 -1.95 -6.55
C ASP A 709 22.12 -2.75 -5.39
N ASN A 710 21.47 -3.87 -5.67
CA ASN A 710 20.83 -4.68 -4.65
C ASN A 710 20.94 -6.20 -4.91
N PRO A 711 20.84 -7.04 -3.88
CA PRO A 711 21.05 -8.49 -4.00
C PRO A 711 20.00 -9.21 -4.84
N TYR A 712 18.87 -8.60 -5.09
CA TYR A 712 17.73 -9.19 -5.81
C TYR A 712 17.75 -8.88 -7.31
N GLY A 713 18.43 -7.80 -7.73
CA GLY A 713 18.60 -7.41 -9.13
C GLY A 713 17.33 -6.91 -9.81
N VAL A 714 16.45 -6.25 -9.04
CA VAL A 714 15.19 -5.64 -9.50
C VAL A 714 15.02 -4.25 -8.87
N PRO A 715 14.19 -3.36 -9.44
CA PRO A 715 13.88 -2.09 -8.79
C PRO A 715 13.14 -2.34 -7.47
N ILE A 716 13.66 -1.77 -6.39
CA ILE A 716 13.02 -1.73 -5.08
C ILE A 716 12.59 -0.29 -4.81
N GLY A 717 11.30 -0.06 -4.63
CA GLY A 717 10.78 1.26 -4.30
C GLY A 717 11.20 1.68 -2.90
N LEU A 718 11.86 2.84 -2.78
CA LEU A 718 12.27 3.41 -1.49
C LEU A 718 11.28 4.48 -0.99
N GLY A 719 10.12 4.61 -1.64
CA GLY A 719 9.08 5.56 -1.28
C GLY A 719 8.05 5.00 -0.30
N ASN A 720 7.10 5.84 0.07
CA ASN A 720 6.06 5.50 1.04
C ASN A 720 5.06 4.44 0.55
N TRP A 721 4.95 4.22 -0.75
CA TRP A 721 4.04 3.25 -1.37
C TRP A 721 4.80 2.11 -2.04
N ALA A 722 5.81 1.61 -1.43
CA ALA A 722 6.60 0.39 -1.68
C ALA A 722 6.98 0.05 -3.14
N GLY A 723 6.57 0.83 -4.14
CA GLY A 723 7.05 0.76 -5.53
C GLY A 723 6.63 -0.46 -6.37
N GLY A 724 5.62 -1.23 -5.95
CA GLY A 724 5.18 -2.45 -6.65
C GLY A 724 4.79 -2.24 -8.11
N GLY A 725 4.13 -1.13 -8.44
CA GLY A 725 3.79 -0.79 -9.82
C GLY A 725 5.02 -0.63 -10.73
N ALA A 726 6.11 -0.03 -10.21
CA ALA A 726 7.36 0.10 -10.95
C ALA A 726 8.02 -1.26 -11.19
N LEU A 727 8.00 -2.16 -10.21
CA LEU A 727 8.50 -3.52 -10.34
C LEU A 727 7.74 -4.32 -11.41
N LEU A 728 6.42 -4.24 -11.42
CA LEU A 728 5.57 -4.95 -12.38
C LEU A 728 5.75 -4.41 -13.82
N ASN A 729 5.82 -3.10 -13.97
CA ASN A 729 6.12 -2.47 -15.26
C ASN A 729 7.52 -2.84 -15.77
N PHE A 730 8.52 -2.84 -14.89
CA PHE A 730 9.87 -3.32 -15.21
C PHE A 730 9.84 -4.77 -15.70
N GLY A 731 9.21 -5.68 -14.94
CA GLY A 731 9.09 -7.09 -15.31
C GLY A 731 8.37 -7.30 -16.64
N THR A 732 7.29 -6.58 -16.89
CA THR A 732 6.55 -6.62 -18.16
C THR A 732 7.43 -6.17 -19.33
N THR A 733 8.15 -5.05 -19.15
CA THR A 733 9.06 -4.52 -20.16
C THR A 733 10.20 -5.51 -20.46
N VAL A 734 10.80 -6.12 -19.43
CA VAL A 734 11.82 -7.17 -19.57
C VAL A 734 11.27 -8.35 -20.37
N CYS A 735 10.06 -8.81 -20.07
CA CYS A 735 9.44 -9.92 -20.80
C CYS A 735 9.25 -9.63 -22.29
N PHE A 736 8.70 -8.46 -22.64
CA PHE A 736 8.54 -8.07 -24.06
C PHE A 736 9.88 -7.84 -24.75
N ALA A 737 10.84 -7.21 -24.06
CA ALA A 737 12.18 -7.01 -24.61
C ALA A 737 12.90 -8.34 -24.86
N SER A 738 12.80 -9.31 -23.93
CA SER A 738 13.33 -10.66 -24.11
C SER A 738 12.63 -11.41 -25.26
N LYS A 739 11.32 -11.26 -25.42
CA LYS A 739 10.55 -11.84 -26.52
C LYS A 739 11.03 -11.35 -27.89
N TYR A 740 11.23 -10.03 -28.03
CA TYR A 740 11.56 -9.42 -29.33
C TYR A 740 13.06 -9.32 -29.60
N PHE A 741 13.90 -9.25 -28.54
CA PHE A 741 15.35 -9.09 -28.61
C PHE A 741 16.04 -10.07 -27.65
N PRO A 742 15.86 -11.40 -27.83
CA PRO A 742 16.45 -12.40 -26.93
C PRO A 742 17.99 -12.42 -26.98
N ASP A 743 18.59 -11.89 -28.03
CA ASP A 743 20.03 -11.71 -28.17
C ASP A 743 20.60 -10.55 -27.34
N ILE A 744 19.76 -9.65 -26.84
CA ILE A 744 20.15 -8.51 -26.01
C ILE A 744 19.73 -8.72 -24.55
N ILE A 745 18.47 -9.07 -24.28
CA ILE A 745 17.91 -9.25 -22.94
C ILE A 745 17.51 -10.71 -22.76
N ASP A 746 18.20 -11.38 -21.83
CA ASP A 746 17.95 -12.77 -21.48
C ASP A 746 16.73 -12.92 -20.57
N VAL A 747 16.00 -14.01 -20.74
CA VAL A 747 14.78 -14.31 -19.95
C VAL A 747 15.06 -14.46 -18.45
N SER A 748 16.31 -14.71 -18.05
CA SER A 748 16.70 -14.83 -16.65
C SER A 748 16.37 -13.58 -15.82
N HIS A 749 16.34 -12.40 -16.44
CA HIS A 749 15.93 -11.16 -15.78
C HIS A 749 14.44 -11.15 -15.41
N ALA A 750 13.56 -11.79 -16.19
CA ALA A 750 12.14 -11.91 -15.88
C ALA A 750 11.90 -12.80 -14.65
N TYR A 751 12.71 -13.88 -14.48
CA TYR A 751 12.62 -14.72 -13.27
C TYR A 751 12.94 -13.96 -11.99
N LYS A 752 13.79 -12.94 -12.01
CA LYS A 752 14.11 -12.14 -10.82
C LYS A 752 12.89 -11.37 -10.30
N THR A 753 12.13 -10.73 -11.21
CA THR A 753 10.86 -10.05 -10.85
C THR A 753 9.87 -11.05 -10.26
N THR A 754 9.71 -12.22 -10.89
CA THR A 754 8.81 -13.27 -10.40
C THR A 754 9.24 -13.78 -9.02
N ASN A 755 10.52 -14.06 -8.83
CA ASN A 755 11.05 -14.51 -7.54
C ASN A 755 10.84 -13.45 -6.45
N PHE A 756 11.02 -12.17 -6.77
CA PHE A 756 10.79 -11.08 -5.83
C PHE A 756 9.31 -11.01 -5.40
N LEU A 757 8.37 -11.06 -6.33
CA LEU A 757 6.95 -11.08 -6.03
C LEU A 757 6.54 -12.23 -5.12
N PHE A 758 7.17 -13.37 -5.27
CA PHE A 758 6.81 -14.58 -4.53
C PHE A 758 7.72 -14.90 -3.35
N GLY A 759 8.44 -13.92 -2.80
CA GLY A 759 9.10 -14.03 -1.50
C GLY A 759 10.62 -13.93 -1.49
N CYS A 760 11.30 -13.80 -2.65
CA CYS A 760 12.75 -13.52 -2.68
C CYS A 760 13.00 -12.00 -2.62
N HIS A 761 12.71 -11.41 -1.45
CA HIS A 761 12.78 -9.97 -1.19
C HIS A 761 13.27 -9.69 0.24
N PRO A 762 13.57 -8.42 0.62
CA PRO A 762 13.99 -8.08 1.97
C PRO A 762 12.98 -8.42 3.08
N TYR A 763 13.46 -8.61 4.29
CA TYR A 763 12.75 -8.67 5.55
C TYR A 763 12.03 -9.99 5.84
N HIS A 764 11.13 -10.45 5.00
CA HIS A 764 10.40 -11.71 5.09
C HIS A 764 10.43 -12.48 3.77
N ASN A 765 9.98 -13.73 3.84
CA ASN A 765 9.77 -14.56 2.66
C ASN A 765 8.26 -14.71 2.35
N TYR A 766 7.45 -13.68 2.53
CA TYR A 766 6.02 -13.74 2.18
C TYR A 766 5.83 -13.55 0.67
N SER A 767 4.93 -14.32 0.06
CA SER A 767 4.43 -13.96 -1.25
C SER A 767 3.70 -12.61 -1.18
N LEU A 768 3.99 -11.68 -2.09
CA LEU A 768 3.26 -10.42 -2.19
C LEU A 768 1.88 -10.58 -2.83
N VAL A 769 1.54 -11.79 -3.28
CA VAL A 769 0.23 -12.12 -3.85
C VAL A 769 -0.50 -13.06 -2.90
N ALA A 770 -1.60 -12.61 -2.33
CA ALA A 770 -2.38 -13.38 -1.37
C ALA A 770 -2.88 -14.71 -1.97
N THR A 771 -2.69 -15.81 -1.26
CA THR A 771 -3.01 -17.19 -1.67
C THR A 771 -2.18 -17.77 -2.82
N VAL A 772 -1.21 -17.03 -3.34
CA VAL A 772 -0.30 -17.53 -4.39
C VAL A 772 1.06 -17.80 -3.79
N GLY A 773 1.51 -19.05 -3.84
CA GLY A 773 2.77 -19.51 -3.28
C GLY A 773 2.61 -20.63 -2.27
N ALA A 774 3.66 -20.86 -1.48
CA ALA A 774 3.72 -21.88 -0.45
C ALA A 774 2.94 -21.48 0.82
N ALA A 775 3.23 -22.08 1.95
CA ALA A 775 2.43 -22.05 3.18
C ALA A 775 2.23 -20.67 3.84
N ARG A 776 2.94 -19.62 3.41
CA ARG A 776 2.84 -18.29 4.01
C ARG A 776 2.75 -17.20 2.93
N PRO A 777 1.64 -17.14 2.18
CA PRO A 777 1.35 -15.97 1.37
C PRO A 777 1.07 -14.77 2.28
N LYS A 778 1.33 -13.56 1.78
CA LYS A 778 0.97 -12.35 2.52
C LYS A 778 -0.56 -12.28 2.67
N ALA A 779 -1.02 -12.09 3.89
CA ALA A 779 -2.41 -11.79 4.17
C ALA A 779 -2.63 -10.28 3.98
N LEU A 780 -3.61 -9.93 3.15
CA LEU A 780 -3.95 -8.55 2.86
C LEU A 780 -5.38 -8.28 3.34
N PHE A 781 -5.50 -7.26 4.14
CA PHE A 781 -6.72 -6.96 4.88
C PHE A 781 -7.50 -5.77 4.32
N TYR A 782 -6.92 -5.06 3.33
CA TYR A 782 -7.53 -3.89 2.77
C TYR A 782 -8.47 -4.25 1.62
N GLY A 783 -9.70 -3.80 1.71
CA GLY A 783 -10.76 -4.07 0.73
C GLY A 783 -12.11 -4.38 1.37
N ASN A 784 -13.07 -4.82 0.57
CA ASN A 784 -14.47 -4.96 0.92
C ASN A 784 -14.81 -5.86 2.12
N ASN A 785 -13.97 -6.78 2.48
CA ASN A 785 -14.26 -7.74 3.55
C ASN A 785 -13.04 -7.90 4.45
N ARG A 786 -12.68 -6.89 5.18
CA ARG A 786 -11.52 -6.86 6.07
C ARG A 786 -11.86 -6.86 7.55
N ALA A 787 -13.11 -7.12 7.89
CA ALA A 787 -13.47 -7.33 9.27
C ALA A 787 -12.70 -8.54 9.83
N ASP A 788 -12.19 -8.40 11.04
CA ASP A 788 -11.54 -9.45 11.80
C ASP A 788 -10.38 -10.17 11.08
N PHE A 789 -9.52 -9.40 10.41
CA PHE A 789 -8.28 -9.93 9.81
C PHE A 789 -8.49 -11.01 8.75
N SER A 790 -9.62 -11.01 8.07
CA SER A 790 -9.78 -11.80 6.86
C SER A 790 -8.86 -11.26 5.76
N PHE A 791 -8.43 -12.13 4.87
CA PHE A 791 -7.64 -11.75 3.70
C PHE A 791 -8.48 -11.90 2.42
N ILE A 792 -8.05 -11.21 1.36
CA ILE A 792 -8.69 -11.30 0.05
C ILE A 792 -7.79 -12.09 -0.89
N PRO A 793 -8.22 -13.26 -1.39
CA PRO A 793 -7.42 -14.04 -2.31
C PRO A 793 -7.05 -13.26 -3.58
N GLY A 794 -5.81 -13.41 -4.01
CA GLY A 794 -5.33 -12.79 -5.24
C GLY A 794 -4.95 -11.30 -5.14
N ASN A 795 -5.13 -10.68 -3.97
CA ASN A 795 -4.69 -9.32 -3.75
C ASN A 795 -3.17 -9.20 -3.84
N VAL A 796 -2.68 -8.18 -4.55
CA VAL A 796 -1.24 -7.92 -4.73
C VAL A 796 -0.81 -6.77 -3.85
N ALA A 797 0.09 -7.03 -2.91
CA ALA A 797 0.64 -6.01 -2.02
C ALA A 797 1.44 -4.96 -2.81
N PRO A 798 1.44 -3.69 -2.38
CA PRO A 798 2.27 -2.65 -2.98
C PRO A 798 3.76 -2.97 -3.03
N GLY A 799 4.28 -3.71 -2.03
CA GLY A 799 5.69 -4.14 -2.02
C GLY A 799 6.32 -4.13 -0.63
N ILE A 800 7.61 -3.79 -0.60
CA ILE A 800 8.40 -3.73 0.63
C ILE A 800 8.61 -2.27 0.98
N LEU A 801 8.11 -1.84 2.15
CA LEU A 801 8.25 -0.46 2.61
C LEU A 801 9.69 -0.23 3.11
N PHE A 802 10.23 0.95 2.81
CA PHE A 802 11.53 1.39 3.29
C PHE A 802 11.39 2.53 4.30
N ARG A 803 11.80 2.25 5.53
CA ARG A 803 11.95 3.26 6.59
C ARG A 803 13.38 3.77 6.61
N GLN A 804 13.53 5.04 6.31
CA GLN A 804 14.85 5.66 6.34
C GLN A 804 15.44 5.67 7.75
N PRO A 805 16.75 5.47 7.90
CA PRO A 805 17.73 5.45 6.80
C PRO A 805 18.03 4.06 6.23
N ASP A 806 17.65 2.95 6.88
CA ASP A 806 18.19 1.63 6.51
C ASP A 806 17.27 0.42 6.81
N HIS A 807 15.99 0.64 7.12
CA HIS A 807 15.10 -0.42 7.57
C HIS A 807 14.02 -0.77 6.54
N PHE A 808 13.97 -2.05 6.14
CA PHE A 808 12.87 -2.61 5.33
C PHE A 808 11.83 -3.24 6.23
N GLU A 809 10.56 -3.16 5.83
CA GLU A 809 9.46 -3.86 6.49
C GLU A 809 8.39 -4.32 5.51
N ASN A 810 7.69 -5.39 5.89
CA ASN A 810 6.61 -5.98 5.12
C ASN A 810 5.71 -6.79 6.06
N TYR A 811 4.70 -6.12 6.64
CA TYR A 811 3.77 -6.76 7.56
C TYR A 811 2.59 -7.40 6.83
N ASP A 812 2.14 -8.52 7.34
CA ASP A 812 0.95 -9.25 6.85
C ASP A 812 -0.19 -9.27 7.89
N ASP A 813 0.00 -8.65 9.03
CA ASP A 813 -0.83 -8.80 10.21
C ASP A 813 -1.54 -7.50 10.67
N TRP A 814 -1.36 -6.40 9.91
CA TRP A 814 -2.01 -5.14 10.27
C TRP A 814 -2.52 -4.37 9.03
N PRO A 815 -3.85 -4.20 8.86
CA PRO A 815 -4.44 -3.64 7.64
C PRO A 815 -4.16 -2.15 7.43
N PHE A 816 -3.96 -1.39 8.50
CA PHE A 816 -3.74 0.06 8.44
C PHE A 816 -2.32 0.47 8.02
N LEU A 817 -1.46 -0.48 7.73
CA LEU A 817 -0.18 -0.24 7.08
C LEU A 817 -0.37 -0.20 5.55
N TRP A 818 -1.01 0.84 5.07
CA TRP A 818 -1.51 0.93 3.69
C TRP A 818 -0.42 0.83 2.65
N GLY A 819 0.69 1.58 2.81
CA GLY A 819 1.79 1.58 1.86
C GLY A 819 2.41 0.21 1.57
N GLN A 820 2.12 -0.81 2.37
CA GLN A 820 2.60 -2.18 2.19
C GLN A 820 1.49 -3.23 2.09
N ASN A 821 0.25 -2.90 2.47
CA ASN A 821 -0.87 -3.86 2.54
C ASN A 821 -2.03 -3.55 1.61
N GLU A 822 -2.19 -2.31 1.17
CA GLU A 822 -3.28 -1.94 0.29
C GLU A 822 -3.03 -2.41 -1.14
N GLY A 823 -3.84 -3.35 -1.60
CA GLY A 823 -3.88 -3.70 -3.01
C GLY A 823 -4.80 -2.76 -3.78
N THR A 824 -4.29 -2.21 -4.88
CA THR A 824 -5.08 -1.35 -5.76
C THR A 824 -5.48 -2.08 -7.03
N ILE A 825 -6.58 -1.67 -7.66
CA ILE A 825 -7.03 -2.28 -8.92
C ILE A 825 -5.97 -2.14 -10.03
N GLY A 826 -5.27 -0.99 -10.06
CA GLY A 826 -4.18 -0.76 -10.99
C GLY A 826 -2.99 -1.70 -10.77
N GLY A 827 -2.60 -1.92 -9.51
CA GLY A 827 -1.52 -2.85 -9.14
C GLY A 827 -1.86 -4.29 -9.49
N ASN A 828 -3.08 -4.72 -9.18
CA ASN A 828 -3.54 -6.08 -9.43
C ASN A 828 -3.67 -6.40 -10.94
N THR A 829 -4.14 -5.46 -11.76
CA THR A 829 -4.20 -5.66 -13.21
C THR A 829 -2.82 -5.57 -13.86
N SER A 830 -1.90 -4.77 -13.33
CA SER A 830 -0.50 -4.77 -13.75
C SER A 830 0.17 -6.12 -13.46
N TYR A 831 -0.18 -6.78 -12.36
CA TYR A 831 0.25 -8.14 -12.09
C TYR A 831 -0.35 -9.16 -13.07
N LEU A 832 -1.63 -9.02 -13.44
CA LEU A 832 -2.28 -9.93 -14.40
C LEU A 832 -1.61 -9.88 -15.77
N ILE A 833 -1.29 -8.68 -16.28
CA ILE A 833 -0.57 -8.58 -17.56
C ILE A 833 0.85 -9.11 -17.44
N PHE A 834 1.61 -8.74 -16.38
CA PHE A 834 2.94 -9.28 -16.13
C PHE A 834 2.93 -10.82 -16.08
N GLY A 835 2.06 -11.40 -15.25
CA GLY A 835 1.96 -12.85 -15.09
C GLY A 835 1.57 -13.56 -16.39
N SER A 836 0.71 -12.94 -17.20
CA SER A 836 0.30 -13.49 -18.50
C SER A 836 1.45 -13.47 -19.52
N VAL A 837 2.18 -12.35 -19.62
CA VAL A 837 3.35 -12.23 -20.51
C VAL A 837 4.45 -13.20 -20.05
N PHE A 838 4.75 -13.24 -18.77
CA PHE A 838 5.76 -14.12 -18.20
C PHE A 838 5.45 -15.60 -18.43
N LYS A 839 4.24 -16.06 -18.09
CA LYS A 839 3.82 -17.46 -18.31
C LYS A 839 4.02 -17.91 -19.77
N ASN A 840 3.69 -17.03 -20.71
CA ASN A 840 3.80 -17.36 -22.14
C ASN A 840 5.22 -17.25 -22.67
N LEU A 841 6.09 -16.47 -22.03
CA LEU A 841 7.50 -16.36 -22.41
C LEU A 841 8.32 -17.59 -21.98
N VAL A 842 7.98 -18.20 -20.83
CA VAL A 842 8.78 -19.29 -20.22
C VAL A 842 8.23 -20.69 -20.51
N LYS A 843 7.10 -20.82 -21.19
CA LYS A 843 6.57 -22.09 -21.74
C LYS A 843 7.45 -22.54 -22.88
#